data_74fb383b63fce2beb82510d20fd7da92
#
_entry.id   74fb383b63fce2beb82510d20fd7da92
#
_cell.length_a   1.000
_cell.length_b   1.000
_cell.length_c   1.000
_cell.angle_alpha   90.00
_cell.angle_beta   90.00
_cell.angle_gamma   90.00
#
_symmetry.space_group_name_H-M   'P 1'
#
loop_
_entity.id
_entity.type
_entity.pdbx_description
1 polymer ?
#
loop_
_entity_poly.entity_id
_entity_poly.type
_entity_poly.pdbx_seq_one_letter_code
_entity_poly.pdbx_strand_id
1 'polypeptide(L)'
;MKRPFSLVALAIIAVLATRTSGQEAAKPFDFAQGRYLVPPPQMVATFDAPPLPQAVISPTRQMMALTIRRGSPRLAELARPTLRLAGARVDPKNNGPHRTQGIYAITLKRIADGAETNVVVPAQANLANVRFSPDGARLAFTNTKDDAIELWVADTATGQSRRINGSDRLNAATGDPCDWLHDSVTLVCQIVPPARSAAPVEPLVPAGPTVLENHDKAAPAPTFEDMIRTAHDETLFEHYFTSQLASIDSSTGGRVLIGRPAIFDEVTPSPNDEYLLIARIKRPFSHLIPMSGFPQEVEIWTRRGELARSVADVPSREGVTLTGVRTGPREYRWRPDQPATLVWAEALDGGNLKNTAPFRDKVMVLAAPFTAAPVEFAKTEHRFTSLSFTEKGVALLSESDRATRRTRTWILEAGAEPRKLWDRRQEDRYADAGTPVTRGETIASPAPGGGRGSAGHNPIAQVGDSIFLAGEGASSEGDRPFFDRLNLKTLATERLFRSDPKSHETVVAPLSDDGGTLLTRSESLTDTPNFYTRVRGSDAKRAVTALKDPQELFRGVERQFLTYERKDGVKLSATLYLPPGYKKGERLPVILWAYPREFSDADTASQVVGSPSRFTIVTPGNSHMYLLFAGYAILDGPTMPIVGPGETANDHYVEQLVSSAEAAIDKVIEMGIADRNRIGVGGHSYGAFMTANLLAHSRLFRAGFAESGAYNRSLTPFGFQSERRTFWEVPDLYGKMSPFFYAQQVKDPILLMHGEMDDNSGTFPIQSERFYMALKGHGATVRYVTLPYEAHGYAARETILHVIAEKIAWFDRYVKNAAPRTTTEQR
;
A
#
# COMPACT_ATOMS: atom_id res chain seq x y z
N MET A 1 -25.73 -37.45 75.50
CA MET A 1 -24.85 -38.64 75.59
C MET A 1 -25.01 -39.40 74.25
N LYS A 2 -23.94 -39.61 73.55
CA LYS A 2 -23.66 -40.67 72.56
C LYS A 2 -24.63 -40.95 71.40
N ARG A 3 -24.25 -40.60 70.19
CA ARG A 3 -24.68 -41.14 68.87
C ARG A 3 -24.50 -42.66 68.70
N PRO A 4 -25.17 -43.32 67.75
CA PRO A 4 -24.34 -43.85 66.69
C PRO A 4 -24.90 -43.57 65.25
N PHE A 5 -23.93 -43.66 64.34
CA PHE A 5 -24.01 -43.61 62.89
C PHE A 5 -24.75 -44.80 62.27
N SER A 6 -25.49 -44.60 61.20
CA SER A 6 -25.93 -45.64 60.27
C SER A 6 -25.41 -45.35 58.90
N LEU A 7 -24.57 -46.22 58.38
CA LEU A 7 -24.17 -46.32 56.95
C LEU A 7 -25.34 -46.78 56.10
N VAL A 8 -25.62 -46.06 55.01
CA VAL A 8 -26.44 -46.50 53.89
C VAL A 8 -25.52 -46.68 52.70
N ALA A 9 -25.36 -47.95 52.25
CA ALA A 9 -24.64 -48.30 51.03
C ALA A 9 -25.47 -47.95 49.79
N LEU A 10 -24.96 -47.14 48.90
CA LEU A 10 -25.55 -46.87 47.59
C LEU A 10 -24.85 -47.76 46.56
N ALA A 11 -25.61 -48.67 46.00
CA ALA A 11 -25.18 -49.50 44.86
C ALA A 11 -25.19 -48.63 43.57
N ILE A 12 -24.07 -48.46 42.92
CA ILE A 12 -23.93 -47.80 41.63
C ILE A 12 -24.10 -48.87 40.56
N ILE A 13 -25.23 -48.81 39.81
CA ILE A 13 -25.42 -49.56 38.57
C ILE A 13 -24.78 -48.76 37.48
N ALA A 14 -23.65 -49.23 36.94
CA ALA A 14 -23.02 -48.68 35.75
C ALA A 14 -23.78 -49.13 34.49
N VAL A 15 -24.59 -48.24 33.93
CA VAL A 15 -25.11 -48.41 32.58
C VAL A 15 -24.06 -47.91 31.58
N LEU A 16 -23.39 -48.82 30.92
CA LEU A 16 -22.54 -48.51 29.76
C LEU A 16 -23.47 -48.13 28.58
N ALA A 17 -23.74 -46.83 28.43
CA ALA A 17 -24.26 -46.28 27.22
C ALA A 17 -23.09 -46.02 26.26
N THR A 18 -22.94 -46.87 25.25
CA THR A 18 -22.09 -46.63 24.08
C THR A 18 -22.66 -45.41 23.34
N ARG A 19 -22.16 -44.22 23.65
CA ARG A 19 -22.38 -43.05 22.82
C ARG A 19 -21.49 -43.17 21.59
N THR A 20 -22.08 -43.55 20.45
CA THR A 20 -21.55 -43.20 19.15
C THR A 20 -21.46 -41.68 19.11
N SER A 21 -20.26 -41.14 19.25
CA SER A 21 -19.99 -39.70 19.07
C SER A 21 -20.08 -39.39 17.59
N GLY A 22 -21.33 -39.22 17.10
CA GLY A 22 -21.50 -38.29 15.98
C GLY A 22 -21.03 -36.94 16.45
N GLN A 23 -19.89 -36.50 15.98
CA GLN A 23 -19.44 -35.13 16.11
C GLN A 23 -20.45 -34.25 15.36
N GLU A 24 -21.47 -33.79 16.08
CA GLU A 24 -22.29 -32.70 15.56
C GLU A 24 -21.32 -31.53 15.27
N ALA A 25 -21.11 -31.26 13.97
CA ALA A 25 -20.28 -30.11 13.58
C ALA A 25 -20.88 -28.90 14.26
N ALA A 26 -20.14 -28.31 15.18
CA ALA A 26 -20.56 -27.13 15.94
C ALA A 26 -21.09 -26.10 14.93
N LYS A 27 -22.34 -25.69 15.08
CA LYS A 27 -22.95 -24.71 14.20
C LYS A 27 -22.10 -23.44 14.23
N PRO A 28 -21.59 -22.95 13.08
CA PRO A 28 -20.56 -21.91 13.05
C PRO A 28 -20.93 -20.60 13.77
N PHE A 29 -22.21 -20.39 14.05
CA PHE A 29 -22.74 -19.16 14.66
C PHE A 29 -23.33 -19.37 16.06
N ASP A 30 -23.20 -20.54 16.66
CA ASP A 30 -23.56 -20.77 18.08
C ASP A 30 -22.45 -20.32 19.04
N PHE A 31 -21.41 -19.67 18.51
CA PHE A 31 -20.32 -19.16 19.35
C PHE A 31 -20.78 -17.93 20.13
N ALA A 32 -20.89 -18.07 21.41
CA ALA A 32 -20.73 -16.94 22.31
C ALA A 32 -19.39 -16.25 22.00
N GLN A 33 -19.35 -14.94 22.10
CA GLN A 33 -18.14 -14.14 22.03
C GLN A 33 -17.01 -14.82 22.82
N GLY A 34 -15.80 -14.84 22.33
CA GLY A 34 -14.67 -15.18 23.17
C GLY A 34 -13.62 -16.14 22.64
N ARG A 35 -13.65 -16.56 21.36
CA ARG A 35 -12.53 -17.30 20.77
C ARG A 35 -12.35 -17.00 19.28
N TYR A 36 -11.12 -17.01 18.83
CA TYR A 36 -10.80 -16.97 17.42
C TYR A 36 -11.08 -18.34 16.78
N LEU A 37 -11.77 -18.32 15.63
CA LEU A 37 -11.96 -19.50 14.80
C LEU A 37 -10.66 -19.83 14.06
N VAL A 38 -10.50 -21.08 13.67
CA VAL A 38 -9.33 -21.55 12.92
C VAL A 38 -9.83 -22.36 11.74
N PRO A 39 -9.36 -22.06 10.51
CA PRO A 39 -9.72 -22.85 9.33
C PRO A 39 -9.04 -24.23 9.36
N PRO A 40 -9.33 -25.13 8.40
CA PRO A 40 -8.71 -26.45 8.32
C PRO A 40 -7.19 -26.42 8.36
N PRO A 41 -6.53 -27.44 8.97
CA PRO A 41 -5.08 -27.41 9.22
C PRO A 41 -4.21 -27.17 7.99
N GLN A 42 -4.59 -27.67 6.81
CA GLN A 42 -3.85 -27.45 5.56
C GLN A 42 -3.85 -25.98 5.14
N MET A 43 -4.93 -25.25 5.39
CA MET A 43 -5.00 -23.81 5.13
C MET A 43 -4.13 -23.04 6.12
N VAL A 44 -4.14 -23.45 7.40
CA VAL A 44 -3.25 -22.86 8.43
C VAL A 44 -1.79 -23.06 8.04
N ALA A 45 -1.40 -24.27 7.65
CA ALA A 45 -0.03 -24.57 7.24
C ALA A 45 0.41 -23.72 6.03
N THR A 46 -0.48 -23.53 5.06
CA THR A 46 -0.21 -22.68 3.88
C THR A 46 -0.12 -21.20 4.25
N PHE A 47 -0.98 -20.76 5.18
CA PHE A 47 -0.93 -19.39 5.67
C PHE A 47 0.35 -19.11 6.47
N ASP A 48 0.79 -20.05 7.30
CA ASP A 48 2.00 -19.95 8.12
C ASP A 48 3.29 -20.14 7.30
N ALA A 49 3.20 -20.57 6.03
CA ALA A 49 4.37 -20.72 5.18
C ALA A 49 5.11 -19.39 5.01
N PRO A 50 6.45 -19.36 5.16
CA PRO A 50 7.20 -18.12 5.03
C PRO A 50 7.03 -17.55 3.62
N PRO A 51 6.80 -16.24 3.48
CA PRO A 51 6.69 -15.61 2.17
C PRO A 51 8.02 -15.69 1.40
N LEU A 52 7.95 -15.56 0.08
CA LEU A 52 9.16 -15.46 -0.74
C LEU A 52 10.03 -14.29 -0.28
N PRO A 53 11.36 -14.47 -0.25
CA PRO A 53 12.28 -13.39 0.09
C PRO A 53 12.10 -12.17 -0.83
N GLN A 54 12.25 -10.98 -0.27
CA GLN A 54 12.28 -9.75 -1.04
C GLN A 54 13.72 -9.37 -1.34
N ALA A 55 13.98 -8.91 -2.56
CA ALA A 55 15.32 -8.53 -3.00
C ALA A 55 15.53 -7.01 -2.89
N VAL A 56 16.66 -6.62 -2.31
CA VAL A 56 17.22 -5.27 -2.36
C VAL A 56 18.47 -5.36 -3.21
N ILE A 57 18.56 -4.60 -4.31
CA ILE A 57 19.70 -4.65 -5.23
C ILE A 57 20.72 -3.57 -4.82
N SER A 58 22.01 -3.91 -4.84
CA SER A 58 23.04 -2.92 -4.55
C SER A 58 23.10 -1.85 -5.65
N PRO A 59 23.43 -0.58 -5.33
CA PRO A 59 23.58 0.48 -6.31
C PRO A 59 24.59 0.15 -7.41
N THR A 60 25.61 -0.64 -7.09
CA THR A 60 26.62 -1.15 -8.03
C THR A 60 26.11 -2.30 -8.91
N ARG A 61 24.91 -2.87 -8.62
CA ARG A 61 24.28 -3.99 -9.34
C ARG A 61 25.10 -5.28 -9.32
N GLN A 62 26.02 -5.40 -8.38
CA GLN A 62 26.84 -6.61 -8.20
C GLN A 62 26.24 -7.58 -7.19
N MET A 63 25.52 -7.07 -6.22
CA MET A 63 24.94 -7.84 -5.13
C MET A 63 23.44 -7.63 -5.01
N MET A 64 22.74 -8.63 -4.48
CA MET A 64 21.39 -8.49 -3.96
C MET A 64 21.31 -9.00 -2.52
N ALA A 65 20.55 -8.32 -1.68
CA ALA A 65 20.18 -8.81 -0.35
C ALA A 65 18.77 -9.40 -0.41
N LEU A 66 18.65 -10.69 -0.13
CA LEU A 66 17.37 -11.38 0.02
C LEU A 66 16.94 -11.28 1.48
N THR A 67 15.89 -10.51 1.74
CA THR A 67 15.34 -10.33 3.08
C THR A 67 14.23 -11.34 3.34
N ILE A 68 14.36 -12.11 4.42
CA ILE A 68 13.40 -13.13 4.81
C ILE A 68 12.57 -12.58 5.98
N ARG A 69 11.24 -12.54 5.78
CA ARG A 69 10.30 -11.96 6.75
C ARG A 69 9.57 -13.05 7.50
N ARG A 70 9.20 -12.75 8.73
CA ARG A 70 8.18 -13.51 9.46
C ARG A 70 6.86 -13.41 8.70
N GLY A 71 5.98 -14.38 8.92
CA GLY A 71 4.58 -14.28 8.52
C GLY A 71 3.86 -13.16 9.31
N SER A 72 2.55 -13.28 9.43
CA SER A 72 1.76 -12.31 10.17
C SER A 72 2.19 -12.22 11.66
N PRO A 73 2.20 -11.01 12.24
CA PRO A 73 2.47 -10.84 13.67
C PRO A 73 1.42 -11.56 14.52
N ARG A 74 1.71 -11.80 15.78
CA ARG A 74 0.72 -12.28 16.75
C ARG A 74 -0.17 -11.13 17.20
N LEU A 75 -1.40 -11.46 17.60
CA LEU A 75 -2.32 -10.46 18.15
C LEU A 75 -1.72 -9.76 19.38
N ALA A 76 -0.97 -10.47 20.20
CA ALA A 76 -0.25 -9.90 21.35
C ALA A 76 0.76 -8.81 20.96
N GLU A 77 1.29 -8.83 19.74
CA GLU A 77 2.17 -7.78 19.24
C GLU A 77 1.37 -6.52 18.89
N LEU A 78 0.17 -6.68 18.31
CA LEU A 78 -0.73 -5.57 18.01
C LEU A 78 -1.33 -4.94 19.27
N ALA A 79 -1.47 -5.73 20.34
CA ALA A 79 -1.99 -5.27 21.62
C ALA A 79 -0.96 -4.51 22.48
N ARG A 80 0.27 -4.33 22.00
CA ARG A 80 1.30 -3.54 22.71
C ARG A 80 0.85 -2.08 22.86
N PRO A 81 1.29 -1.40 23.94
CA PRO A 81 0.99 0.02 24.11
C PRO A 81 1.40 0.84 22.89
N THR A 82 0.48 1.67 22.41
CA THR A 82 0.66 2.45 21.19
C THR A 82 0.18 3.87 21.43
N LEU A 83 1.02 4.84 21.14
CA LEU A 83 0.63 6.23 21.05
C LEU A 83 0.06 6.49 19.65
N ARG A 84 -1.11 7.11 19.61
CA ARG A 84 -1.83 7.46 18.39
C ARG A 84 -1.86 8.98 18.28
N LEU A 85 -0.88 9.55 17.59
CA LEU A 85 -0.60 11.00 17.60
C LEU A 85 -0.35 11.51 16.18
N ALA A 86 -1.06 12.54 15.80
CA ALA A 86 -0.87 13.24 14.52
C ALA A 86 -0.85 12.31 13.29
N GLY A 87 -1.67 11.26 13.29
CA GLY A 87 -1.75 10.28 12.20
C GLY A 87 -0.69 9.18 12.23
N ALA A 88 0.14 9.14 13.27
CA ALA A 88 1.15 8.11 13.44
C ALA A 88 0.85 7.20 14.65
N ARG A 89 1.34 5.96 14.57
CA ARG A 89 1.26 4.95 15.64
C ARG A 89 2.67 4.58 16.08
N VAL A 90 3.02 5.00 17.28
CA VAL A 90 4.38 4.87 17.83
C VAL A 90 4.37 3.99 19.09
N ASP A 91 5.32 3.07 19.17
CA ASP A 91 5.60 2.33 20.41
C ASP A 91 6.41 3.24 21.36
N PRO A 92 5.85 3.64 22.51
CA PRO A 92 6.53 4.57 23.42
C PRO A 92 7.78 3.99 24.09
N LYS A 93 7.96 2.66 24.08
CA LYS A 93 9.13 2.02 24.72
C LYS A 93 10.38 2.14 23.86
N ASN A 94 10.25 1.89 22.57
CA ASN A 94 11.40 1.89 21.65
C ASN A 94 11.49 3.13 20.76
N ASN A 95 10.48 4.00 20.76
CA ASN A 95 10.40 5.21 19.94
C ASN A 95 10.40 4.95 18.42
N GLY A 96 9.75 3.88 18.02
CA GLY A 96 9.63 3.49 16.65
C GLY A 96 8.19 3.21 16.23
N PRO A 97 7.97 2.81 14.99
CA PRO A 97 6.63 2.47 14.51
C PRO A 97 6.08 1.28 15.30
N HIS A 98 4.79 1.32 15.60
CA HIS A 98 4.09 0.24 16.30
C HIS A 98 4.21 -1.11 15.56
N ARG A 99 4.24 -1.08 14.21
CA ARG A 99 4.43 -2.26 13.37
C ARG A 99 5.78 -2.22 12.67
N THR A 100 6.51 -3.33 12.74
CA THR A 100 7.80 -3.50 12.10
C THR A 100 7.70 -4.34 10.82
N GLN A 101 8.76 -4.35 10.00
CA GLN A 101 8.80 -5.16 8.77
C GLN A 101 8.98 -6.66 9.05
N GLY A 102 9.41 -7.04 10.27
CA GLY A 102 9.55 -8.42 10.70
C GLY A 102 10.60 -9.22 9.95
N ILE A 103 11.64 -8.60 9.39
CA ILE A 103 12.75 -9.29 8.73
C ILE A 103 13.57 -9.99 9.84
N TYR A 104 13.86 -11.28 9.66
CA TYR A 104 14.63 -12.05 10.65
C TYR A 104 15.93 -12.65 10.11
N ALA A 105 16.12 -12.64 8.79
CA ALA A 105 17.34 -13.10 8.14
C ALA A 105 17.58 -12.34 6.84
N ILE A 106 18.87 -12.23 6.46
CA ILE A 106 19.32 -11.62 5.23
C ILE A 106 20.37 -12.53 4.60
N THR A 107 20.18 -12.88 3.33
CA THR A 107 21.17 -13.60 2.51
C THR A 107 21.66 -12.67 1.41
N LEU A 108 22.95 -12.39 1.39
CA LEU A 108 23.60 -11.66 0.29
C LEU A 108 23.86 -12.63 -0.85
N LYS A 109 23.58 -12.20 -2.06
CA LYS A 109 23.78 -12.99 -3.26
C LYS A 109 24.51 -12.19 -4.32
N ARG A 110 25.62 -12.70 -4.79
CA ARG A 110 26.38 -12.10 -5.88
C ARG A 110 25.68 -12.39 -7.22
N ILE A 111 25.35 -11.34 -7.97
CA ILE A 111 24.54 -11.46 -9.18
C ILE A 111 25.34 -12.18 -10.28
N ALA A 112 26.67 -11.99 -10.33
CA ALA A 112 27.54 -12.56 -11.37
C ALA A 112 27.56 -14.07 -11.38
N ASP A 113 27.53 -14.76 -10.26
CA ASP A 113 27.69 -16.22 -10.16
C ASP A 113 26.67 -16.91 -9.24
N GLY A 114 25.84 -16.11 -8.51
CA GLY A 114 24.86 -16.62 -7.57
C GLY A 114 25.46 -17.07 -6.23
N ALA A 115 26.73 -16.76 -5.94
CA ALA A 115 27.32 -17.10 -4.64
C ALA A 115 26.58 -16.43 -3.48
N GLU A 116 26.38 -17.19 -2.39
CA GLU A 116 25.61 -16.77 -1.23
C GLU A 116 26.49 -16.54 -0.01
N THR A 117 26.14 -15.49 0.75
CA THR A 117 26.75 -15.18 2.04
C THR A 117 25.63 -14.78 2.99
N ASN A 118 25.46 -15.48 4.13
CA ASN A 118 24.48 -15.11 5.10
C ASN A 118 24.99 -13.96 5.98
N VAL A 119 24.15 -12.95 6.19
CA VAL A 119 24.46 -11.88 7.13
C VAL A 119 24.28 -12.41 8.55
N VAL A 120 25.27 -12.21 9.39
CA VAL A 120 25.18 -12.52 10.82
C VAL A 120 24.28 -11.45 11.47
N VAL A 121 23.04 -11.81 11.78
CA VAL A 121 22.07 -10.91 12.36
C VAL A 121 22.02 -11.09 13.90
N PRO A 122 21.55 -10.07 14.67
CA PRO A 122 21.40 -10.19 16.11
C PRO A 122 20.42 -11.30 16.50
N ALA A 123 20.60 -11.86 17.71
CA ALA A 123 19.65 -12.83 18.27
C ALA A 123 18.25 -12.20 18.36
N GLN A 124 17.22 -12.99 18.03
CA GLN A 124 15.82 -12.53 17.97
C GLN A 124 15.64 -11.31 17.04
N ALA A 125 16.27 -11.35 15.88
CA ALA A 125 16.24 -10.27 14.90
C ALA A 125 14.81 -9.85 14.55
N ASN A 126 14.59 -8.54 14.57
CA ASN A 126 13.41 -7.85 14.09
C ASN A 126 13.87 -6.65 13.26
N LEU A 127 14.34 -6.96 12.05
CA LEU A 127 15.05 -6.03 11.19
C LEU A 127 14.10 -5.25 10.32
N ALA A 128 14.55 -4.04 9.97
CA ALA A 128 13.90 -3.16 9.00
C ALA A 128 14.94 -2.28 8.29
N ASN A 129 14.50 -1.51 7.30
CA ASN A 129 15.31 -0.46 6.66
C ASN A 129 16.64 -0.98 6.11
N VAL A 130 16.58 -2.15 5.45
CA VAL A 130 17.78 -2.79 4.86
C VAL A 130 18.19 -2.03 3.60
N ARG A 131 19.40 -1.47 3.58
CA ARG A 131 19.93 -0.69 2.46
C ARG A 131 21.45 -0.81 2.32
N PHE A 132 21.90 -0.90 1.07
CA PHE A 132 23.33 -0.87 0.76
C PHE A 132 23.90 0.54 0.89
N SER A 133 25.19 0.63 1.20
CA SER A 133 25.97 1.85 0.95
C SER A 133 26.04 2.13 -0.57
N PRO A 134 26.27 3.39 -1.00
CA PRO A 134 26.38 3.75 -2.42
C PRO A 134 27.39 2.90 -3.20
N ASP A 135 28.53 2.53 -2.59
CA ASP A 135 29.55 1.66 -3.17
C ASP A 135 29.22 0.16 -3.13
N GLY A 136 28.14 -0.21 -2.43
CA GLY A 136 27.69 -1.60 -2.27
C GLY A 136 28.54 -2.43 -1.31
N ALA A 137 29.57 -1.88 -0.66
CA ALA A 137 30.49 -2.60 0.21
C ALA A 137 29.88 -2.89 1.60
N ARG A 138 28.88 -2.13 2.00
CA ARG A 138 28.22 -2.27 3.30
C ARG A 138 26.71 -2.39 3.14
N LEU A 139 26.06 -3.01 4.13
CA LEU A 139 24.62 -3.13 4.25
C LEU A 139 24.19 -2.63 5.63
N ALA A 140 23.49 -1.51 5.69
CA ALA A 140 22.89 -1.02 6.92
C ALA A 140 21.49 -1.59 7.11
N PHE A 141 21.10 -1.81 8.36
CA PHE A 141 19.75 -2.19 8.76
C PHE A 141 19.48 -1.78 10.22
N THR A 142 18.22 -1.58 10.54
CA THR A 142 17.79 -1.37 11.92
C THR A 142 17.33 -2.67 12.54
N ASN A 143 17.50 -2.81 13.86
CA ASN A 143 16.97 -3.90 14.65
C ASN A 143 16.11 -3.34 15.78
N THR A 144 14.82 -3.62 15.74
CA THR A 144 13.85 -3.14 16.74
C THR A 144 13.79 -4.09 17.93
N LYS A 145 14.16 -3.59 19.08
CA LYS A 145 14.03 -4.26 20.39
C LYS A 145 12.83 -3.72 21.16
N ASP A 146 12.56 -4.29 22.32
CA ASP A 146 11.44 -3.87 23.15
C ASP A 146 11.59 -2.42 23.68
N ASP A 147 12.82 -1.95 23.86
CA ASP A 147 13.15 -0.67 24.51
C ASP A 147 14.02 0.27 23.66
N ALA A 148 14.45 -0.17 22.48
CA ALA A 148 15.33 0.61 21.62
C ALA A 148 15.25 0.16 20.16
N ILE A 149 15.71 1.02 19.24
CA ILE A 149 16.06 0.68 17.89
C ILE A 149 17.57 0.83 17.72
N GLU A 150 18.20 -0.24 17.26
CA GLU A 150 19.64 -0.32 17.04
C GLU A 150 19.96 -0.14 15.56
N LEU A 151 21.14 0.47 15.26
CA LEU A 151 21.70 0.53 13.92
C LEU A 151 22.81 -0.52 13.78
N TRP A 152 22.69 -1.35 12.78
CA TRP A 152 23.65 -2.40 12.44
C TRP A 152 24.21 -2.19 11.03
N VAL A 153 25.48 -2.51 10.85
CA VAL A 153 26.12 -2.52 9.54
C VAL A 153 26.83 -3.83 9.32
N ALA A 154 26.55 -4.46 8.17
CA ALA A 154 27.25 -5.66 7.71
C ALA A 154 28.23 -5.31 6.60
N ASP A 155 29.37 -5.99 6.56
CA ASP A 155 30.27 -6.06 5.44
C ASP A 155 29.71 -7.03 4.39
N THR A 156 29.58 -6.60 3.15
CA THR A 156 28.88 -7.39 2.12
C THR A 156 29.74 -8.54 1.56
N ALA A 157 31.05 -8.51 1.73
CA ALA A 157 31.94 -9.57 1.31
C ALA A 157 31.93 -10.75 2.29
N THR A 158 31.86 -10.47 3.59
CA THR A 158 31.98 -11.48 4.66
C THR A 158 30.65 -11.82 5.33
N GLY A 159 29.64 -10.97 5.23
CA GLY A 159 28.37 -11.09 5.93
C GLY A 159 28.46 -10.77 7.43
N GLN A 160 29.65 -10.42 7.97
CA GLN A 160 29.81 -10.06 9.38
C GLN A 160 29.16 -8.70 9.63
N SER A 161 28.33 -8.63 10.67
CA SER A 161 27.66 -7.39 11.07
C SER A 161 28.00 -6.98 12.48
N ARG A 162 27.84 -5.71 12.77
CA ARG A 162 28.02 -5.15 14.09
C ARG A 162 27.06 -4.00 14.36
N ARG A 163 26.69 -3.80 15.58
CA ARG A 163 25.98 -2.61 16.03
C ARG A 163 26.93 -1.42 16.03
N ILE A 164 26.49 -0.28 15.49
CA ILE A 164 27.33 0.92 15.36
C ILE A 164 26.82 2.15 16.11
N ASN A 165 25.61 2.17 16.61
CA ASN A 165 25.06 3.32 17.34
C ASN A 165 25.36 3.33 18.83
N GLY A 166 26.26 2.49 19.34
CA GLY A 166 26.68 2.47 20.75
C GLY A 166 25.49 2.37 21.71
N SER A 167 25.39 3.31 22.65
CA SER A 167 24.28 3.42 23.60
C SER A 167 23.11 4.26 23.09
N ASP A 168 23.26 4.93 21.95
CA ASP A 168 22.19 5.75 21.39
C ASP A 168 21.01 4.89 20.93
N ARG A 169 19.82 5.45 21.05
CA ARG A 169 18.59 4.87 20.51
C ARG A 169 18.18 5.67 19.29
N LEU A 170 17.90 5.00 18.18
CA LEU A 170 17.34 5.67 17.02
C LEU A 170 15.93 6.15 17.34
N ASN A 171 15.52 7.25 16.74
CA ASN A 171 14.15 7.74 16.75
C ASN A 171 13.53 7.52 15.37
N ALA A 172 12.64 6.55 15.27
CA ALA A 172 11.92 6.21 14.04
C ALA A 172 10.43 6.59 14.11
N ALA A 173 10.05 7.56 14.94
CA ALA A 173 8.66 8.02 15.07
C ALA A 173 8.14 8.69 13.80
N THR A 174 9.01 9.33 13.01
CA THR A 174 8.67 9.95 11.72
C THR A 174 8.95 9.04 10.51
N GLY A 175 9.47 7.85 10.70
CA GLY A 175 9.79 6.89 9.63
C GLY A 175 11.20 6.32 9.71
N ASP A 176 11.85 6.11 8.56
CA ASP A 176 13.20 5.57 8.50
C ASP A 176 14.19 6.56 9.15
N PRO A 177 14.93 6.12 10.18
CA PRO A 177 15.74 7.05 10.97
C PRO A 177 17.11 7.36 10.38
N CYS A 178 17.62 6.63 9.38
CA CYS A 178 18.99 6.80 8.88
C CYS A 178 19.07 6.79 7.36
N ASP A 179 19.99 7.56 6.82
CA ASP A 179 20.35 7.50 5.39
C ASP A 179 21.87 7.57 5.19
N TRP A 180 22.35 6.90 4.12
CA TRP A 180 23.76 6.96 3.75
C TRP A 180 24.10 8.30 3.11
N LEU A 181 25.27 8.81 3.43
CA LEU A 181 25.91 9.82 2.58
C LEU A 181 26.54 9.15 1.36
N HIS A 182 26.78 9.93 0.32
CA HIS A 182 27.42 9.44 -0.92
C HIS A 182 28.87 8.98 -0.70
N ASP A 183 29.50 9.37 0.42
CA ASP A 183 30.84 8.93 0.84
C ASP A 183 30.88 7.42 1.19
N SER A 184 29.75 6.72 1.23
CA SER A 184 29.62 5.29 1.53
C SER A 184 30.13 4.87 2.91
N VAL A 185 30.49 5.80 3.76
CA VAL A 185 31.04 5.56 5.11
C VAL A 185 30.17 6.14 6.19
N THR A 186 29.53 7.28 5.94
CA THR A 186 28.77 8.01 6.93
C THR A 186 27.27 7.79 6.76
N LEU A 187 26.59 7.56 7.88
CA LEU A 187 25.12 7.63 7.95
C LEU A 187 24.69 8.89 8.69
N VAL A 188 23.70 9.59 8.17
CA VAL A 188 22.98 10.64 8.90
C VAL A 188 21.75 10.01 9.52
N CYS A 189 21.65 10.07 10.85
CA CYS A 189 20.61 9.38 11.60
C CYS A 189 19.86 10.33 12.52
N GLN A 190 18.58 10.04 12.73
CA GLN A 190 17.75 10.62 13.76
C GLN A 190 17.88 9.74 15.02
N ILE A 191 18.36 10.34 16.11
CA ILE A 191 18.48 9.66 17.41
C ILE A 191 17.55 10.32 18.43
N VAL A 192 17.16 9.56 19.44
CA VAL A 192 16.49 10.13 20.60
C VAL A 192 17.44 11.13 21.28
N PRO A 193 17.01 12.39 21.53
CA PRO A 193 17.89 13.40 22.11
C PRO A 193 18.54 12.90 23.40
N PRO A 194 19.87 12.99 23.56
CA PRO A 194 20.57 12.48 24.75
C PRO A 194 20.07 13.07 26.07
N ALA A 195 19.60 14.31 26.04
CA ALA A 195 19.08 15.05 27.20
C ALA A 195 17.56 14.97 27.34
N ARG A 196 16.88 14.04 26.61
CA ARG A 196 15.42 13.91 26.71
C ARG A 196 15.00 13.53 28.13
N SER A 197 14.06 14.31 28.70
CA SER A 197 13.46 14.07 30.01
C SER A 197 12.62 12.77 30.02
N ALA A 198 12.10 12.40 31.19
CA ALA A 198 11.09 11.36 31.29
C ALA A 198 9.82 11.75 30.49
N ALA A 199 9.10 10.74 30.01
CA ALA A 199 7.86 10.99 29.28
C ALA A 199 6.85 11.77 30.14
N PRO A 200 6.13 12.71 29.54
CA PRO A 200 5.06 13.43 30.24
C PRO A 200 4.02 12.46 30.79
N VAL A 201 3.59 12.68 32.02
CA VAL A 201 2.56 11.88 32.67
C VAL A 201 1.21 12.52 32.42
N GLU A 202 0.24 11.70 32.00
CA GLU A 202 -1.12 12.17 31.77
C GLU A 202 -1.72 12.65 33.10
N PRO A 203 -2.30 13.87 33.15
CA PRO A 203 -2.99 14.35 34.35
C PRO A 203 -4.22 13.47 34.63
N LEU A 204 -4.40 13.11 35.92
CA LEU A 204 -5.60 12.35 36.34
C LEU A 204 -6.92 13.07 36.00
N VAL A 205 -6.88 14.39 36.01
CA VAL A 205 -8.02 15.24 35.65
C VAL A 205 -7.57 16.15 34.50
N PRO A 206 -8.29 16.15 33.35
CA PRO A 206 -7.97 17.09 32.28
C PRO A 206 -8.02 18.53 32.75
N ALA A 207 -7.06 19.36 32.30
CA ALA A 207 -6.99 20.76 32.68
C ALA A 207 -8.18 21.59 32.15
N GLY A 208 -8.87 21.11 31.13
CA GLY A 208 -10.03 21.73 30.50
C GLY A 208 -10.61 20.88 29.37
N PRO A 209 -11.72 21.33 28.76
CA PRO A 209 -12.28 20.67 27.59
C PRO A 209 -11.41 20.86 26.35
N THR A 210 -11.51 19.94 25.41
CA THR A 210 -10.95 20.18 24.05
C THR A 210 -11.87 21.15 23.32
N VAL A 211 -11.29 22.21 22.76
CA VAL A 211 -12.01 23.25 22.00
C VAL A 211 -11.46 23.25 20.56
N LEU A 212 -12.35 23.06 19.60
CA LEU A 212 -12.06 23.22 18.17
C LEU A 212 -12.83 24.43 17.66
N GLU A 213 -12.14 25.39 17.05
CA GLU A 213 -12.75 26.61 16.53
C GLU A 213 -12.36 26.80 15.07
N ASN A 214 -13.27 27.37 14.29
CA ASN A 214 -13.01 27.84 12.94
C ASN A 214 -13.51 29.27 12.80
N HIS A 215 -12.65 30.18 12.32
CA HIS A 215 -12.98 31.58 12.14
C HIS A 215 -13.03 31.90 10.64
N ASP A 216 -14.24 31.87 10.07
CA ASP A 216 -14.58 32.37 8.72
C ASP A 216 -13.78 31.80 7.55
N LYS A 217 -13.10 30.66 7.71
CA LYS A 217 -12.39 29.97 6.64
C LYS A 217 -13.06 28.64 6.31
N ALA A 218 -13.46 28.47 5.04
CA ALA A 218 -13.82 27.16 4.54
C ALA A 218 -12.56 26.26 4.49
N ALA A 219 -12.61 25.15 5.23
CA ALA A 219 -11.51 24.20 5.33
C ALA A 219 -12.00 22.78 5.10
N PRO A 220 -12.49 22.46 3.86
CA PRO A 220 -12.94 21.12 3.54
C PRO A 220 -11.77 20.14 3.62
N ALA A 221 -11.88 19.16 4.50
CA ALA A 221 -10.87 18.13 4.68
C ALA A 221 -11.53 16.75 4.83
N PRO A 222 -10.85 15.66 4.45
CA PRO A 222 -11.21 14.32 4.88
C PRO A 222 -11.18 14.23 6.40
N THR A 223 -11.94 13.31 6.95
CA THR A 223 -11.81 12.94 8.36
C THR A 223 -10.61 12.03 8.55
N PHE A 224 -9.83 12.25 9.60
CA PHE A 224 -8.67 11.45 9.95
C PHE A 224 -8.83 10.87 11.37
N GLU A 225 -8.19 9.73 11.61
CA GLU A 225 -8.03 9.12 12.92
C GLU A 225 -6.60 9.32 13.46
N ASP A 226 -6.41 9.01 14.74
CA ASP A 226 -5.11 9.12 15.41
C ASP A 226 -4.56 10.54 15.50
N MET A 227 -5.46 11.53 15.54
CA MET A 227 -5.10 12.94 15.64
C MET A 227 -4.72 13.33 17.07
N ILE A 228 -4.01 14.44 17.20
CA ILE A 228 -3.81 15.15 18.47
C ILE A 228 -5.19 15.60 18.97
N ARG A 229 -5.54 15.29 20.22
CA ARG A 229 -6.84 15.62 20.79
C ARG A 229 -6.75 16.59 21.97
N THR A 230 -5.66 16.55 22.71
CA THR A 230 -5.48 17.29 23.96
C THR A 230 -4.12 18.01 23.99
N ALA A 231 -3.96 18.96 24.90
CA ALA A 231 -2.68 19.61 25.16
C ALA A 231 -1.63 18.58 25.67
N HIS A 232 -2.06 17.51 26.34
CA HIS A 232 -1.18 16.43 26.74
C HIS A 232 -0.66 15.68 25.51
N ASP A 233 -1.53 15.38 24.53
CA ASP A 233 -1.12 14.76 23.27
C ASP A 233 -0.10 15.62 22.50
N GLU A 234 -0.25 16.95 22.49
CA GLU A 234 0.76 17.84 21.92
C GLU A 234 2.11 17.68 22.61
N THR A 235 2.11 17.57 23.95
CA THR A 235 3.32 17.39 24.73
C THR A 235 3.95 16.01 24.47
N LEU A 236 3.15 14.97 24.34
CA LEU A 236 3.60 13.63 23.94
C LEU A 236 4.15 13.62 22.51
N PHE A 237 3.50 14.32 21.59
CA PHE A 237 3.96 14.46 20.21
C PHE A 237 5.34 15.11 20.17
N GLU A 238 5.53 16.24 20.83
CA GLU A 238 6.85 16.88 20.93
C GLU A 238 7.88 15.95 21.59
N HIS A 239 7.53 15.27 22.67
CA HIS A 239 8.44 14.41 23.39
C HIS A 239 8.95 13.22 22.53
N TYR A 240 8.05 12.53 21.81
CA TYR A 240 8.41 11.32 21.08
C TYR A 240 8.91 11.59 19.66
N PHE A 241 8.45 12.65 19.03
CA PHE A 241 8.81 12.95 17.64
C PHE A 241 10.04 13.86 17.51
N THR A 242 10.44 14.55 18.57
CA THR A 242 11.70 15.30 18.55
C THR A 242 12.90 14.37 18.47
N SER A 243 13.73 14.59 17.47
CA SER A 243 14.98 13.88 17.19
C SER A 243 16.18 14.82 17.28
N GLN A 244 17.33 14.26 17.58
CA GLN A 244 18.64 14.88 17.36
C GLN A 244 19.27 14.23 16.12
N LEU A 245 19.73 15.02 15.17
CA LEU A 245 20.51 14.48 14.06
C LEU A 245 21.92 14.15 14.50
N ALA A 246 22.46 13.06 13.97
CA ALA A 246 23.83 12.63 14.18
C ALA A 246 24.42 12.04 12.90
N SER A 247 25.67 12.37 12.58
CA SER A 247 26.46 11.59 11.64
C SER A 247 27.15 10.46 12.39
N ILE A 248 27.06 9.23 11.87
CA ILE A 248 27.63 8.02 12.44
C ILE A 248 28.56 7.39 11.42
N ASP A 249 29.84 7.27 11.76
CA ASP A 249 30.83 6.57 10.93
C ASP A 249 30.57 5.06 10.99
N SER A 250 30.29 4.47 9.87
CA SER A 250 29.96 3.03 9.77
C SER A 250 31.13 2.12 10.09
N SER A 251 32.36 2.61 10.02
CA SER A 251 33.58 1.83 10.26
C SER A 251 34.02 1.84 11.73
N THR A 252 33.79 2.94 12.44
CA THR A 252 34.23 3.10 13.84
C THR A 252 33.07 3.12 14.83
N GLY A 253 31.87 3.51 14.41
CA GLY A 253 30.74 3.86 15.29
C GLY A 253 30.91 5.26 15.90
N GLY A 254 31.90 6.02 15.45
CA GLY A 254 32.12 7.42 15.88
C GLY A 254 30.94 8.28 15.51
N ARG A 255 30.49 9.13 16.46
CA ARG A 255 29.30 9.95 16.33
C ARG A 255 29.61 11.44 16.47
N VAL A 256 29.01 12.27 15.60
CA VAL A 256 29.00 13.73 15.71
C VAL A 256 27.56 14.22 15.64
N LEU A 257 27.12 15.02 16.62
CA LEU A 257 25.77 15.61 16.60
C LEU A 257 25.70 16.72 15.57
N ILE A 258 24.58 16.82 14.86
CA ILE A 258 24.32 17.80 13.81
C ILE A 258 23.18 18.72 14.27
N GLY A 259 23.44 20.02 14.32
CA GLY A 259 22.45 21.03 14.61
C GLY A 259 21.74 20.87 15.96
N ARG A 260 20.53 21.38 16.03
CA ARG A 260 19.66 21.35 17.23
C ARG A 260 18.57 20.28 17.12
N PRO A 261 18.06 19.73 18.22
CA PRO A 261 16.90 18.83 18.19
C PRO A 261 15.66 19.51 17.60
N ALA A 262 14.90 18.76 16.81
CA ALA A 262 13.64 19.20 16.22
C ALA A 262 12.76 17.99 15.83
N ILE A 263 11.53 18.26 15.42
CA ILE A 263 10.69 17.25 14.77
C ILE A 263 10.99 17.35 13.26
N PHE A 264 11.70 16.37 12.73
CA PHE A 264 12.11 16.35 11.33
C PHE A 264 11.09 15.54 10.50
N ASP A 265 10.52 16.20 9.48
CA ASP A 265 9.70 15.55 8.44
C ASP A 265 10.58 15.05 7.29
N GLU A 266 11.64 15.81 6.96
CA GLU A 266 12.60 15.46 5.92
C GLU A 266 14.04 15.84 6.34
N VAL A 267 14.96 14.93 6.03
CA VAL A 267 16.41 15.10 6.15
C VAL A 267 17.05 14.45 4.96
N THR A 268 17.53 15.23 3.98
CA THR A 268 18.07 14.68 2.74
C THR A 268 19.43 15.33 2.41
N PRO A 269 20.53 14.56 2.26
CA PRO A 269 21.83 15.10 1.89
C PRO A 269 21.84 15.59 0.45
N SER A 270 22.62 16.67 0.18
CA SER A 270 22.94 17.10 -1.17
C SER A 270 23.83 16.06 -1.87
N PRO A 271 23.86 16.00 -3.23
CA PRO A 271 24.71 15.04 -3.94
C PRO A 271 26.20 15.08 -3.62
N ASN A 272 26.71 16.22 -3.15
CA ASN A 272 28.10 16.37 -2.73
C ASN A 272 28.32 16.21 -1.21
N ASP A 273 27.27 15.86 -0.45
CA ASP A 273 27.28 15.69 1.01
C ASP A 273 27.70 16.93 1.84
N GLU A 274 27.78 18.12 1.23
CA GLU A 274 28.15 19.33 1.96
C GLU A 274 26.98 19.97 2.70
N TYR A 275 25.75 19.68 2.26
CA TYR A 275 24.52 20.26 2.79
C TYR A 275 23.45 19.21 3.07
N LEU A 276 22.52 19.58 3.94
CA LEU A 276 21.32 18.82 4.25
C LEU A 276 20.10 19.70 3.96
N LEU A 277 19.16 19.18 3.20
CA LEU A 277 17.80 19.74 3.13
C LEU A 277 17.06 19.26 4.37
N ILE A 278 16.51 20.18 5.10
CA ILE A 278 15.80 19.94 6.36
C ILE A 278 14.39 20.52 6.26
N ALA A 279 13.37 19.69 6.50
CA ALA A 279 12.02 20.18 6.79
C ALA A 279 11.69 19.86 8.25
N ARG A 280 11.42 20.91 9.03
CA ARG A 280 11.11 20.79 10.45
C ARG A 280 9.66 21.17 10.70
N ILE A 281 8.92 20.29 11.37
CA ILE A 281 7.56 20.57 11.84
C ILE A 281 7.63 21.59 12.99
N LYS A 282 6.73 22.57 12.97
CA LYS A 282 6.61 23.58 14.01
C LYS A 282 5.17 23.77 14.49
N ARG A 283 5.01 24.41 15.63
CA ARG A 283 3.71 24.86 16.15
C ARG A 283 3.08 25.96 15.28
N PRO A 284 1.73 26.09 15.31
CA PRO A 284 0.78 25.27 16.07
C PRO A 284 0.53 23.91 15.42
N PHE A 285 0.32 22.86 16.24
CA PHE A 285 -0.06 21.56 15.73
C PHE A 285 -1.56 21.51 15.46
N SER A 286 -1.96 20.87 14.39
CA SER A 286 -3.38 20.70 14.07
C SER A 286 -3.99 19.50 14.81
N HIS A 287 -5.22 19.66 15.26
CA HIS A 287 -6.02 18.58 15.82
C HIS A 287 -6.90 17.87 14.77
N LEU A 288 -6.85 18.34 13.51
CA LEU A 288 -7.74 17.89 12.43
C LEU A 288 -7.04 17.13 11.31
N ILE A 289 -5.73 17.34 11.13
CA ILE A 289 -4.96 16.75 10.04
C ILE A 289 -3.70 16.03 10.56
N PRO A 290 -3.15 15.06 9.84
CA PRO A 290 -1.91 14.38 10.24
C PRO A 290 -0.70 15.31 10.14
N MET A 291 0.40 14.93 10.81
CA MET A 291 1.65 15.72 10.90
C MET A 291 2.23 16.12 9.55
N SER A 292 2.01 15.33 8.49
CA SER A 292 2.42 15.66 7.13
C SER A 292 1.75 16.93 6.59
N GLY A 293 0.70 17.38 7.25
CA GLY A 293 -0.01 18.62 6.99
C GLY A 293 0.38 19.79 7.89
N PHE A 294 1.19 19.59 8.92
CA PHE A 294 1.54 20.64 9.89
C PHE A 294 2.41 21.74 9.27
N PRO A 295 2.48 22.93 9.90
CA PRO A 295 3.40 23.98 9.49
C PRO A 295 4.85 23.50 9.57
N GLN A 296 5.67 23.93 8.61
CA GLN A 296 7.07 23.50 8.51
C GLN A 296 8.00 24.67 8.23
N GLU A 297 9.22 24.58 8.72
CA GLU A 297 10.34 25.41 8.27
C GLU A 297 11.24 24.55 7.39
N VAL A 298 11.47 25.00 6.16
CA VAL A 298 12.36 24.34 5.21
C VAL A 298 13.67 25.12 5.15
N GLU A 299 14.75 24.43 5.44
CA GLU A 299 16.07 25.01 5.62
C GLU A 299 17.12 24.17 4.89
N ILE A 300 18.20 24.83 4.49
CA ILE A 300 19.43 24.17 4.07
C ILE A 300 20.44 24.36 5.21
N TRP A 301 20.92 23.25 5.74
CA TRP A 301 21.99 23.23 6.74
C TRP A 301 23.29 22.76 6.10
N THR A 302 24.42 23.26 6.63
CA THR A 302 25.71 22.60 6.34
C THR A 302 25.75 21.20 6.93
N ARG A 303 26.65 20.34 6.50
CA ARG A 303 26.87 19.00 7.10
C ARG A 303 27.13 19.08 8.62
N ARG A 304 27.56 20.22 9.15
CA ARG A 304 27.78 20.45 10.59
C ARG A 304 26.54 20.93 11.34
N GLY A 305 25.44 21.18 10.63
CA GLY A 305 24.17 21.63 11.22
C GLY A 305 24.07 23.16 11.40
N GLU A 306 24.92 23.92 10.74
CA GLU A 306 24.80 25.38 10.67
C GLU A 306 23.78 25.75 9.60
N LEU A 307 22.94 26.76 9.87
CA LEU A 307 21.97 27.27 8.90
C LEU A 307 22.68 27.95 7.74
N ALA A 308 22.64 27.39 6.54
CA ALA A 308 23.11 27.99 5.32
C ALA A 308 22.04 28.91 4.68
N ARG A 309 20.77 28.42 4.66
CA ARG A 309 19.66 29.18 4.08
C ARG A 309 18.34 28.80 4.71
N SER A 310 17.47 29.74 5.04
CA SER A 310 16.03 29.52 5.21
C SER A 310 15.38 29.59 3.83
N VAL A 311 14.75 28.49 3.41
CA VAL A 311 14.14 28.35 2.07
C VAL A 311 12.69 28.80 2.11
N ALA A 312 11.93 28.31 3.10
CA ALA A 312 10.51 28.62 3.21
C ALA A 312 9.98 28.43 4.64
N ASP A 313 8.98 29.25 4.96
CA ASP A 313 8.03 29.03 6.05
C ASP A 313 6.72 28.52 5.44
N VAL A 314 6.47 27.23 5.58
CA VAL A 314 5.34 26.53 4.95
C VAL A 314 4.15 26.52 5.92
N PRO A 315 3.01 27.11 5.55
CA PRO A 315 1.83 27.13 6.42
C PRO A 315 1.19 25.74 6.58
N SER A 316 0.30 25.59 7.56
CA SER A 316 -0.51 24.40 7.72
C SER A 316 -1.29 24.09 6.44
N ARG A 317 -1.48 22.77 6.15
CA ARG A 317 -2.37 22.29 5.09
C ARG A 317 -3.85 22.35 5.48
N GLU A 318 -4.16 22.66 6.71
CA GLU A 318 -5.52 22.89 7.15
C GLU A 318 -6.16 24.01 6.32
N GLY A 319 -7.31 23.77 5.74
CA GLY A 319 -7.94 24.69 4.79
C GLY A 319 -7.51 24.55 3.32
N VAL A 320 -6.61 23.63 2.99
CA VAL A 320 -6.35 23.25 1.61
C VAL A 320 -7.41 22.25 1.16
N THR A 321 -8.10 22.56 0.06
CA THR A 321 -9.14 21.67 -0.50
C THR A 321 -8.56 20.30 -0.89
N LEU A 322 -9.42 19.28 -0.99
CA LEU A 322 -9.01 17.91 -1.37
C LEU A 322 -8.21 17.83 -2.69
N THR A 323 -8.51 18.73 -3.61
CA THR A 323 -7.84 18.81 -4.92
C THR A 323 -6.78 19.90 -4.99
N GLY A 324 -6.63 20.67 -3.89
CA GLY A 324 -5.70 21.78 -3.79
C GLY A 324 -4.30 21.36 -3.40
N VAL A 325 -3.39 22.29 -3.54
CA VAL A 325 -2.02 22.19 -3.02
C VAL A 325 -1.71 23.39 -2.11
N ARG A 326 -0.74 23.26 -1.22
CA ARG A 326 -0.26 24.39 -0.41
C ARG A 326 0.20 25.54 -1.30
N THR A 327 -0.05 26.76 -0.88
CA THR A 327 0.59 27.94 -1.44
C THR A 327 2.05 28.02 -0.98
N GLY A 328 2.91 28.61 -1.82
CA GLY A 328 4.34 28.67 -1.56
C GLY A 328 5.09 27.43 -2.03
N PRO A 329 6.37 27.33 -1.65
CA PRO A 329 7.25 26.25 -2.08
C PRO A 329 6.81 24.88 -1.57
N ARG A 330 6.87 23.87 -2.43
CA ARG A 330 6.55 22.47 -2.15
C ARG A 330 7.34 21.53 -3.05
N GLU A 331 7.34 20.20 -2.75
CA GLU A 331 8.03 19.17 -3.54
C GLU A 331 9.53 19.48 -3.70
N TYR A 332 10.15 19.81 -2.59
CA TYR A 332 11.59 20.11 -2.58
C TYR A 332 12.40 18.86 -2.92
N ARG A 333 13.48 19.05 -3.66
CA ARG A 333 14.47 17.99 -3.92
C ARG A 333 15.80 18.56 -4.39
N TRP A 334 16.87 17.85 -4.13
CA TRP A 334 18.15 18.12 -4.77
C TRP A 334 18.13 17.72 -6.25
N ARG A 335 18.78 18.49 -7.09
CA ARG A 335 19.08 18.07 -8.46
C ARG A 335 20.19 17.03 -8.39
N PRO A 336 19.96 15.79 -8.85
CA PRO A 336 20.96 14.72 -8.71
C PRO A 336 22.14 14.87 -9.68
N ASP A 337 22.03 15.71 -10.71
CA ASP A 337 23.04 16.02 -11.71
C ASP A 337 23.94 17.21 -11.30
N GLN A 338 23.67 17.85 -10.14
CA GLN A 338 24.40 19.01 -9.65
C GLN A 338 24.86 18.79 -8.21
N PRO A 339 26.05 19.32 -7.83
CA PRO A 339 26.62 19.09 -6.50
C PRO A 339 25.70 19.51 -5.34
N ALA A 340 25.08 20.69 -5.43
CA ALA A 340 24.17 21.20 -4.42
C ALA A 340 23.25 22.26 -5.05
N THR A 341 22.22 21.82 -5.73
CA THR A 341 21.20 22.67 -6.32
C THR A 341 19.82 22.17 -5.92
N LEU A 342 19.07 23.00 -5.19
CA LEU A 342 17.71 22.68 -4.75
C LEU A 342 16.71 23.09 -5.83
N VAL A 343 15.65 22.29 -6.03
CA VAL A 343 14.48 22.63 -6.86
C VAL A 343 13.20 22.42 -6.06
N TRP A 344 12.16 23.21 -6.39
CA TRP A 344 10.81 23.07 -5.83
C TRP A 344 9.77 23.65 -6.75
N ALA A 345 8.51 23.38 -6.50
CA ALA A 345 7.36 23.94 -7.21
C ALA A 345 6.60 24.95 -6.35
N GLU A 346 6.00 25.97 -6.97
CA GLU A 346 5.13 26.95 -6.33
C GLU A 346 3.85 27.12 -7.13
N ALA A 347 2.69 27.16 -6.44
CA ALA A 347 1.40 27.36 -7.08
C ALA A 347 1.21 28.83 -7.50
N LEU A 348 0.78 29.05 -8.74
CA LEU A 348 0.46 30.36 -9.31
C LEU A 348 -1.05 30.66 -9.30
N ASP A 349 -1.88 29.65 -9.03
CA ASP A 349 -3.35 29.73 -8.95
C ASP A 349 -3.86 29.77 -7.49
N GLY A 350 -3.00 30.11 -6.54
CA GLY A 350 -3.33 30.05 -5.12
C GLY A 350 -3.52 28.64 -4.56
N GLY A 351 -3.07 27.62 -5.29
CA GLY A 351 -3.20 26.21 -4.91
C GLY A 351 -4.60 25.63 -5.13
N ASN A 352 -5.53 26.38 -5.72
CA ASN A 352 -6.91 25.97 -5.94
C ASN A 352 -7.20 25.80 -7.42
N LEU A 353 -7.52 24.57 -7.84
CA LEU A 353 -7.84 24.26 -9.24
C LEU A 353 -9.11 24.95 -9.79
N LYS A 354 -9.99 25.46 -8.91
CA LYS A 354 -11.16 26.27 -9.33
C LYS A 354 -10.76 27.67 -9.80
N ASN A 355 -9.58 28.16 -9.45
CA ASN A 355 -9.08 29.47 -9.91
C ASN A 355 -8.58 29.35 -11.35
N THR A 356 -8.87 30.36 -12.17
CA THR A 356 -8.34 30.46 -13.54
C THR A 356 -6.96 31.08 -13.50
N ALA A 357 -5.98 30.40 -14.07
CA ALA A 357 -4.61 30.90 -14.23
C ALA A 357 -4.00 30.34 -15.54
N PRO A 358 -3.21 31.11 -16.29
CA PRO A 358 -2.58 30.64 -17.52
C PRO A 358 -1.53 29.58 -17.25
N PHE A 359 -0.90 29.63 -16.10
CA PHE A 359 -0.01 28.60 -15.57
C PHE A 359 -0.43 28.26 -14.15
N ARG A 360 -0.46 26.97 -13.85
CA ARG A 360 -0.83 26.46 -12.52
C ARG A 360 0.33 26.50 -11.52
N ASP A 361 1.54 26.20 -12.00
CA ASP A 361 2.72 26.14 -11.18
C ASP A 361 3.94 26.72 -11.90
N LYS A 362 4.93 27.15 -11.10
CA LYS A 362 6.30 27.40 -11.54
C LYS A 362 7.25 26.49 -10.77
N VAL A 363 8.36 26.15 -11.40
CA VAL A 363 9.47 25.42 -10.79
C VAL A 363 10.60 26.40 -10.54
N MET A 364 11.15 26.39 -9.34
CA MET A 364 12.23 27.27 -8.91
C MET A 364 13.50 26.47 -8.66
N VAL A 365 14.65 27.12 -8.84
CA VAL A 365 15.98 26.55 -8.64
C VAL A 365 16.81 27.47 -7.76
N LEU A 366 17.58 26.89 -6.85
CA LEU A 366 18.52 27.62 -5.98
C LEU A 366 19.82 26.81 -5.83
N ALA A 367 20.92 27.32 -6.35
CA ALA A 367 22.24 26.69 -6.30
C ALA A 367 23.07 27.16 -5.11
N ALA A 368 23.98 26.31 -4.62
CA ALA A 368 25.00 26.73 -3.66
C ALA A 368 25.85 27.91 -4.20
N PRO A 369 26.33 28.80 -3.31
CA PRO A 369 26.25 28.78 -1.86
C PRO A 369 24.95 29.36 -1.28
N PHE A 370 23.84 29.41 -2.00
CA PHE A 370 22.49 29.81 -1.63
C PHE A 370 22.33 31.29 -1.25
N THR A 371 23.29 32.15 -1.62
CA THR A 371 23.25 33.59 -1.35
C THR A 371 22.42 34.35 -2.37
N ALA A 372 22.28 33.81 -3.59
CA ALA A 372 21.48 34.42 -4.64
C ALA A 372 19.96 34.23 -4.39
N ALA A 373 19.13 34.97 -5.13
CA ALA A 373 17.70 34.71 -5.20
C ALA A 373 17.43 33.47 -6.01
N PRO A 374 16.36 32.70 -5.69
CA PRO A 374 15.91 31.58 -6.52
C PRO A 374 15.55 32.04 -7.94
N VAL A 375 15.85 31.22 -8.92
CA VAL A 375 15.58 31.50 -10.34
C VAL A 375 14.44 30.62 -10.81
N GLU A 376 13.54 31.14 -11.65
CA GLU A 376 12.50 30.37 -12.30
C GLU A 376 13.14 29.43 -13.34
N PHE A 377 12.84 28.12 -13.23
CA PHE A 377 13.34 27.09 -14.13
C PHE A 377 12.32 26.77 -15.23
N ALA A 378 11.04 26.65 -14.87
CA ALA A 378 9.95 26.33 -15.79
C ALA A 378 8.59 26.72 -15.21
N LYS A 379 7.57 26.77 -16.07
CA LYS A 379 6.16 26.87 -15.70
C LYS A 379 5.37 25.70 -16.28
N THR A 380 4.26 25.34 -15.63
CA THR A 380 3.34 24.32 -16.10
C THR A 380 1.94 24.90 -16.30
N GLU A 381 1.29 24.54 -17.42
CA GLU A 381 -0.10 24.95 -17.69
C GLU A 381 -1.07 24.21 -16.77
N HIS A 382 -0.76 22.96 -16.46
CA HIS A 382 -1.52 22.11 -15.54
C HIS A 382 -0.78 21.97 -14.20
N ARG A 383 -1.36 21.22 -13.27
CA ARG A 383 -0.74 20.99 -11.97
C ARG A 383 0.56 20.19 -12.12
N PHE A 384 1.67 20.74 -11.62
CA PHE A 384 2.96 20.05 -11.50
C PHE A 384 2.80 18.71 -10.77
N THR A 385 3.40 17.65 -11.32
CA THR A 385 3.37 16.31 -10.72
C THR A 385 4.76 15.76 -10.41
N SER A 386 5.72 15.98 -11.29
CA SER A 386 7.09 15.50 -11.06
C SER A 386 8.11 16.23 -11.92
N LEU A 387 9.36 16.22 -11.46
CA LEU A 387 10.53 16.68 -12.20
C LEU A 387 11.67 15.70 -11.92
N SER A 388 12.26 15.15 -12.95
CA SER A 388 13.41 14.25 -12.84
C SER A 388 14.50 14.70 -13.80
N PHE A 389 15.75 14.46 -13.44
CA PHE A 389 16.92 14.87 -14.23
C PHE A 389 17.68 13.63 -14.70
N THR A 390 18.19 13.68 -15.90
CA THR A 390 19.16 12.69 -16.38
C THR A 390 20.56 13.02 -15.85
N GLU A 391 21.48 12.05 -15.94
CA GLU A 391 22.89 12.26 -15.59
C GLU A 391 23.57 13.43 -16.35
N LYS A 392 23.02 13.82 -17.50
CA LYS A 392 23.50 14.92 -18.32
C LYS A 392 22.69 16.22 -18.18
N GLY A 393 21.80 16.29 -17.19
CA GLY A 393 21.06 17.49 -16.87
C GLY A 393 19.84 17.76 -17.72
N VAL A 394 19.43 16.82 -18.60
CA VAL A 394 18.14 16.93 -19.28
C VAL A 394 17.02 16.69 -18.25
N ALA A 395 16.06 17.61 -18.19
CA ALA A 395 14.94 17.47 -17.27
C ALA A 395 13.71 16.89 -17.95
N LEU A 396 13.02 15.97 -17.26
CA LEU A 396 11.69 15.50 -17.62
C LEU A 396 10.69 16.09 -16.62
N LEU A 397 9.90 17.05 -17.09
CA LEU A 397 8.90 17.77 -16.31
C LEU A 397 7.52 17.21 -16.63
N SER A 398 6.78 16.75 -15.63
CA SER A 398 5.43 16.25 -15.80
C SER A 398 4.39 17.15 -15.13
N GLU A 399 3.27 17.31 -15.79
CA GLU A 399 2.10 18.04 -15.33
C GLU A 399 0.83 17.23 -15.59
N SER A 400 -0.22 17.44 -14.81
CA SER A 400 -1.47 16.69 -14.98
C SER A 400 -2.68 17.61 -14.97
N ASP A 401 -3.57 17.38 -15.93
CA ASP A 401 -4.91 17.96 -15.96
C ASP A 401 -5.90 16.95 -15.38
N ARG A 402 -6.51 17.37 -14.28
CA ARG A 402 -7.47 16.53 -13.57
C ARG A 402 -8.80 16.37 -14.32
N ALA A 403 -9.27 17.43 -15.00
CA ALA A 403 -10.57 17.41 -15.66
C ALA A 403 -10.59 16.41 -16.82
N THR A 404 -9.50 16.37 -17.58
CA THR A 404 -9.33 15.46 -18.72
C THR A 404 -8.59 14.18 -18.36
N ARG A 405 -8.10 14.06 -17.10
CA ARG A 405 -7.25 12.96 -16.62
C ARG A 405 -6.03 12.69 -17.50
N ARG A 406 -5.47 13.77 -18.09
CA ARG A 406 -4.28 13.68 -18.93
C ARG A 406 -3.02 14.05 -18.16
N THR A 407 -1.93 13.38 -18.48
CA THR A 407 -0.59 13.73 -18.05
C THR A 407 0.25 14.07 -19.25
N ARG A 408 0.92 15.25 -19.20
CA ARG A 408 1.93 15.66 -20.17
C ARG A 408 3.30 15.60 -19.53
N THR A 409 4.27 15.15 -20.30
CA THR A 409 5.68 15.15 -19.92
C THR A 409 6.48 15.92 -20.97
N TRP A 410 7.32 16.83 -20.50
CA TRP A 410 8.14 17.71 -21.31
C TRP A 410 9.61 17.41 -21.12
N ILE A 411 10.38 17.50 -22.19
CA ILE A 411 11.85 17.52 -22.17
C ILE A 411 12.28 18.98 -22.06
N LEU A 412 13.08 19.31 -21.06
CA LEU A 412 13.68 20.62 -20.86
C LEU A 412 15.20 20.48 -20.94
N GLU A 413 15.81 21.25 -21.83
CA GLU A 413 17.25 21.33 -22.01
C GLU A 413 17.69 22.80 -21.88
N ALA A 414 18.87 23.05 -21.30
CA ALA A 414 19.36 24.41 -21.13
C ALA A 414 19.48 25.16 -22.47
N GLY A 415 18.84 26.34 -22.55
CA GLY A 415 18.89 27.19 -23.75
C GLY A 415 18.01 26.70 -24.93
N ALA A 416 17.19 25.69 -24.73
CA ALA A 416 16.25 25.18 -25.75
C ALA A 416 14.79 25.37 -25.33
N GLU A 417 13.90 25.47 -26.29
CA GLU A 417 12.46 25.48 -26.05
C GLU A 417 11.98 24.11 -25.52
N PRO A 418 11.00 24.08 -24.59
CA PRO A 418 10.43 22.86 -24.09
C PRO A 418 9.86 21.98 -25.22
N ARG A 419 10.18 20.69 -25.24
CA ARG A 419 9.66 19.73 -26.19
C ARG A 419 8.75 18.73 -25.51
N LYS A 420 7.54 18.53 -26.08
CA LYS A 420 6.61 17.54 -25.54
C LYS A 420 7.12 16.12 -25.81
N LEU A 421 7.31 15.34 -24.76
CA LEU A 421 7.68 13.93 -24.83
C LEU A 421 6.44 13.04 -24.90
N TRP A 422 5.54 13.20 -23.93
CA TRP A 422 4.30 12.43 -23.86
C TRP A 422 3.09 13.31 -23.53
N ASP A 423 1.93 12.91 -24.07
CA ASP A 423 0.63 13.47 -23.72
C ASP A 423 -0.40 12.34 -23.76
N ARG A 424 -0.72 11.77 -22.60
CA ARG A 424 -1.52 10.55 -22.49
C ARG A 424 -2.58 10.64 -21.41
N ARG A 425 -3.65 9.84 -21.51
CA ARG A 425 -4.58 9.64 -20.42
C ARG A 425 -3.91 8.80 -19.32
N GLN A 426 -4.16 9.14 -18.07
CA GLN A 426 -3.62 8.41 -16.92
C GLN A 426 -4.13 6.96 -16.85
N GLU A 427 -5.34 6.73 -17.35
CA GLU A 427 -6.03 5.44 -17.32
C GLU A 427 -5.68 4.54 -18.50
N ASP A 428 -5.05 5.10 -19.54
CA ASP A 428 -4.67 4.35 -20.74
C ASP A 428 -3.41 3.53 -20.52
N ARG A 429 -3.63 2.27 -20.11
CA ARG A 429 -2.55 1.32 -19.85
C ARG A 429 -1.84 0.85 -21.12
N TYR A 430 -2.58 0.83 -22.27
CA TYR A 430 -2.00 0.37 -23.55
C TYR A 430 -1.06 1.40 -24.13
N ALA A 431 -1.28 2.69 -23.85
CA ALA A 431 -0.38 3.78 -24.24
C ALA A 431 0.74 4.04 -23.21
N ASP A 432 0.93 3.17 -22.21
CA ASP A 432 1.99 3.35 -21.24
C ASP A 432 3.37 3.17 -21.86
N ALA A 433 4.12 4.28 -21.93
CA ALA A 433 5.49 4.29 -22.44
C ALA A 433 6.53 3.73 -21.48
N GLY A 434 6.11 3.36 -20.27
CA GLY A 434 6.99 2.94 -19.19
C GLY A 434 7.54 4.11 -18.37
N THR A 435 8.27 3.75 -17.33
CA THR A 435 8.91 4.67 -16.38
C THR A 435 10.40 4.77 -16.68
N PRO A 436 10.98 5.99 -16.68
CA PRO A 436 12.43 6.16 -16.82
C PRO A 436 13.21 5.42 -15.72
N VAL A 437 14.26 4.74 -16.11
CA VAL A 437 15.12 3.97 -15.21
C VAL A 437 16.17 4.88 -14.59
N THR A 438 16.22 4.91 -13.26
CA THR A 438 17.17 5.70 -12.49
C THR A 438 18.47 4.94 -12.22
N ARG A 439 19.55 5.67 -12.02
CA ARG A 439 20.85 5.09 -11.70
C ARG A 439 20.85 4.55 -10.27
N GLY A 440 21.33 3.32 -10.07
CA GLY A 440 21.47 2.73 -8.73
C GLY A 440 20.18 2.26 -8.07
N GLU A 441 19.02 2.54 -8.65
CA GLU A 441 17.73 2.07 -8.14
C GLU A 441 17.26 0.78 -8.82
N THR A 442 16.47 0.01 -8.09
CA THR A 442 15.72 -1.13 -8.64
C THR A 442 14.53 -0.59 -9.43
N ILE A 443 14.28 -1.10 -10.61
CA ILE A 443 13.06 -0.83 -11.33
C ILE A 443 11.94 -1.43 -10.51
N ALA A 444 11.18 -0.58 -9.80
CA ALA A 444 10.08 -1.03 -8.96
C ALA A 444 8.98 -1.61 -9.85
N SER A 445 8.60 -2.86 -9.59
CA SER A 445 7.26 -3.29 -10.00
C SER A 445 6.24 -2.46 -9.19
N PRO A 446 5.22 -1.88 -9.81
CA PRO A 446 4.22 -1.11 -9.09
C PRO A 446 3.51 -2.03 -8.09
N ALA A 447 3.94 -1.96 -6.83
CA ALA A 447 3.26 -2.65 -5.75
C ALA A 447 1.96 -1.89 -5.43
N PRO A 448 0.82 -2.57 -5.30
CA PRO A 448 -0.38 -1.93 -4.79
C PRO A 448 -0.12 -1.42 -3.37
N GLY A 449 -0.20 -0.11 -3.17
CA GLY A 449 0.01 0.52 -1.86
C GLY A 449 1.42 1.08 -1.63
N GLY A 450 2.11 1.47 -2.70
CA GLY A 450 3.47 2.03 -2.62
C GLY A 450 3.58 3.18 -1.63
N GLY A 451 4.33 2.93 -0.54
CA GLY A 451 4.93 3.99 0.24
C GLY A 451 5.77 4.88 -0.68
N ARG A 452 5.95 6.13 -0.29
CA ARG A 452 6.87 7.07 -0.95
C ARG A 452 8.25 6.41 -0.98
N GLY A 453 8.55 5.71 -2.09
CA GLY A 453 9.92 5.34 -2.37
C GLY A 453 10.72 6.62 -2.57
N SER A 454 12.00 6.57 -2.38
CA SER A 454 12.96 7.65 -2.59
C SER A 454 13.01 8.14 -4.06
N ALA A 455 11.86 8.16 -4.74
CA ALA A 455 11.74 8.58 -6.12
C ALA A 455 12.23 10.01 -6.29
N GLY A 456 13.37 10.18 -6.94
CA GLY A 456 13.90 11.47 -7.35
C GLY A 456 15.25 11.86 -6.75
N HIS A 457 15.90 11.03 -5.95
CA HIS A 457 17.24 11.31 -5.44
C HIS A 457 18.36 10.91 -6.41
N ASN A 458 18.10 9.97 -7.32
CA ASN A 458 19.05 9.50 -8.30
C ASN A 458 18.73 10.00 -9.71
N PRO A 459 19.74 10.28 -10.54
CA PRO A 459 19.49 10.72 -11.90
C PRO A 459 18.97 9.58 -12.77
N ILE A 460 18.18 9.94 -13.78
CA ILE A 460 17.81 8.99 -14.84
C ILE A 460 19.07 8.56 -15.58
N ALA A 461 19.25 7.26 -15.71
CA ALA A 461 20.38 6.68 -16.44
C ALA A 461 20.35 7.10 -17.92
N GLN A 462 21.42 7.72 -18.40
CA GLN A 462 21.51 8.23 -19.75
C GLN A 462 22.76 7.73 -20.48
N VAL A 463 22.57 7.13 -21.65
CA VAL A 463 23.65 6.65 -22.53
C VAL A 463 23.56 7.37 -23.88
N GLY A 464 24.58 8.16 -24.20
CA GLY A 464 24.51 9.05 -25.37
C GLY A 464 23.36 10.04 -25.24
N ASP A 465 22.45 10.03 -26.21
CA ASP A 465 21.22 10.82 -26.23
C ASP A 465 19.99 10.00 -25.78
N SER A 466 20.19 8.82 -25.20
CA SER A 466 19.11 7.91 -24.89
C SER A 466 18.99 7.62 -23.39
N ILE A 467 17.77 7.37 -22.95
CA ILE A 467 17.39 6.85 -21.62
C ILE A 467 16.73 5.48 -21.77
N PHE A 468 16.59 4.77 -20.68
CA PHE A 468 15.85 3.51 -20.63
C PHE A 468 14.47 3.70 -20.00
N LEU A 469 13.50 2.92 -20.49
CA LEU A 469 12.14 2.86 -19.98
C LEU A 469 11.78 1.41 -19.64
N ALA A 470 11.09 1.19 -18.54
CA ALA A 470 10.54 -0.10 -18.19
C ALA A 470 9.04 0.04 -17.86
N GLY A 471 8.24 -0.91 -18.31
CA GLY A 471 6.80 -0.86 -18.12
C GLY A 471 6.15 -2.24 -18.10
N GLU A 472 4.89 -2.28 -17.64
CA GLU A 472 4.08 -3.51 -17.56
C GLU A 472 3.67 -4.03 -18.95
N GLY A 473 3.66 -3.21 -19.98
CA GLY A 473 3.35 -3.60 -21.35
C GLY A 473 1.96 -4.19 -21.49
N ALA A 474 0.96 -3.49 -20.94
CA ALA A 474 -0.43 -3.89 -21.04
C ALA A 474 -0.88 -4.03 -22.50
N SER A 475 -1.70 -5.03 -22.78
CA SER A 475 -2.26 -5.30 -24.10
C SER A 475 -3.58 -6.06 -23.98
N SER A 476 -4.28 -6.24 -25.10
CA SER A 476 -5.51 -7.05 -25.15
C SER A 476 -5.31 -8.53 -24.79
N GLU A 477 -4.06 -9.01 -24.81
CA GLU A 477 -3.67 -10.37 -24.40
C GLU A 477 -3.19 -10.44 -22.94
N GLY A 478 -3.20 -9.31 -22.24
CA GLY A 478 -2.66 -9.13 -20.89
C GLY A 478 -1.31 -8.45 -20.85
N ASP A 479 -0.77 -8.32 -19.65
CA ASP A 479 0.48 -7.61 -19.37
C ASP A 479 1.69 -8.43 -19.85
N ARG A 480 2.54 -7.80 -20.63
CA ARG A 480 3.81 -8.34 -21.14
C ARG A 480 4.92 -7.33 -20.89
N PRO A 481 5.56 -7.36 -19.70
CA PRO A 481 6.58 -6.39 -19.32
C PRO A 481 7.65 -6.17 -20.37
N PHE A 482 8.13 -4.93 -20.45
CA PHE A 482 9.10 -4.52 -21.46
C PHE A 482 10.22 -3.64 -20.89
N PHE A 483 11.28 -3.52 -21.69
CA PHE A 483 12.39 -2.60 -21.47
C PHE A 483 12.80 -1.98 -22.78
N ASP A 484 12.75 -0.65 -22.87
CA ASP A 484 12.95 0.14 -24.06
C ASP A 484 14.13 1.09 -23.90
N ARG A 485 14.71 1.50 -25.03
CA ARG A 485 15.65 2.61 -25.15
C ARG A 485 14.97 3.73 -25.93
N LEU A 486 14.83 4.90 -25.31
CA LEU A 486 14.26 6.11 -25.90
C LEU A 486 15.36 7.13 -26.20
N ASN A 487 15.48 7.55 -27.44
CA ASN A 487 16.36 8.65 -27.82
C ASN A 487 15.66 9.99 -27.56
N LEU A 488 16.22 10.82 -26.69
CA LEU A 488 15.61 12.09 -26.28
C LEU A 488 15.64 13.17 -27.38
N LYS A 489 16.49 13.05 -28.40
CA LYS A 489 16.53 14.02 -29.53
C LYS A 489 15.53 13.67 -30.61
N THR A 490 15.50 12.40 -31.02
CA THR A 490 14.65 11.97 -32.15
C THR A 490 13.28 11.45 -31.68
N LEU A 491 13.12 11.18 -30.39
CA LEU A 491 11.98 10.52 -29.75
C LEU A 491 11.73 9.08 -30.26
N ALA A 492 12.68 8.51 -30.99
CA ALA A 492 12.59 7.14 -31.43
C ALA A 492 12.78 6.18 -30.25
N THR A 493 11.93 5.16 -30.19
CA THR A 493 11.96 4.11 -29.15
C THR A 493 12.36 2.79 -29.78
N GLU A 494 13.33 2.09 -29.18
CA GLU A 494 13.75 0.76 -29.54
C GLU A 494 13.41 -0.23 -28.43
N ARG A 495 12.65 -1.30 -28.75
CA ARG A 495 12.36 -2.38 -27.82
C ARG A 495 13.59 -3.27 -27.61
N LEU A 496 14.18 -3.23 -26.42
CA LEU A 496 15.34 -4.05 -26.05
C LEU A 496 14.93 -5.41 -25.47
N PHE A 497 13.79 -5.44 -24.76
CA PHE A 497 13.23 -6.65 -24.15
C PHE A 497 11.72 -6.60 -24.08
N ARG A 498 11.07 -7.73 -24.24
CA ARG A 498 9.65 -7.94 -23.95
C ARG A 498 9.43 -9.35 -23.42
N SER A 499 8.64 -9.48 -22.35
CA SER A 499 8.30 -10.77 -21.77
C SER A 499 7.63 -11.71 -22.80
N ASP A 500 7.99 -12.98 -22.77
CA ASP A 500 7.33 -14.02 -23.56
C ASP A 500 5.84 -14.15 -23.14
N PRO A 501 4.90 -14.47 -24.06
CA PRO A 501 3.51 -14.66 -23.72
C PRO A 501 3.24 -15.75 -22.67
N LYS A 502 4.13 -16.75 -22.55
CA LYS A 502 3.99 -17.87 -21.62
C LYS A 502 4.62 -17.63 -20.27
N SER A 503 5.29 -16.49 -20.09
CA SER A 503 5.91 -16.08 -18.83
C SER A 503 5.60 -14.61 -18.52
N HIS A 504 5.71 -14.26 -17.26
CA HIS A 504 5.70 -12.88 -16.82
C HIS A 504 7.09 -12.55 -16.30
N GLU A 505 7.89 -11.85 -17.13
CA GLU A 505 9.27 -11.51 -16.82
C GLU A 505 9.46 -10.00 -16.80
N THR A 506 9.79 -9.45 -15.63
CA THR A 506 10.05 -8.02 -15.43
C THR A 506 11.53 -7.74 -15.38
N VAL A 507 11.99 -6.64 -15.95
CA VAL A 507 13.35 -6.14 -15.78
C VAL A 507 13.47 -5.50 -14.40
N VAL A 508 14.41 -5.95 -13.59
CA VAL A 508 14.70 -5.46 -12.24
C VAL A 508 15.77 -4.36 -12.28
N ALA A 509 16.80 -4.56 -13.09
CA ALA A 509 17.83 -3.56 -13.31
C ALA A 509 18.64 -3.90 -14.59
N PRO A 510 19.11 -2.91 -15.36
CA PRO A 510 20.18 -3.13 -16.33
C PRO A 510 21.49 -3.38 -15.58
N LEU A 511 22.25 -4.42 -15.98
CA LEU A 511 23.53 -4.77 -15.39
C LEU A 511 24.71 -4.18 -16.17
N SER A 512 24.48 -3.78 -17.42
CA SER A 512 25.45 -3.03 -18.25
C SER A 512 24.86 -1.67 -18.62
N ASP A 513 25.72 -0.67 -18.81
CA ASP A 513 25.29 0.71 -19.11
C ASP A 513 24.52 0.82 -20.43
N ASP A 514 24.82 -0.02 -21.41
CA ASP A 514 24.13 -0.05 -22.71
C ASP A 514 22.80 -0.81 -22.70
N GLY A 515 22.39 -1.39 -21.55
CA GLY A 515 21.23 -2.26 -21.43
C GLY A 515 21.39 -3.62 -22.14
N GLY A 516 22.61 -4.01 -22.44
CA GLY A 516 22.94 -5.28 -23.11
C GLY A 516 22.82 -6.49 -22.20
N THR A 517 22.97 -6.30 -20.88
CA THR A 517 22.77 -7.33 -19.86
C THR A 517 21.74 -6.83 -18.82
N LEU A 518 20.77 -7.69 -18.50
CA LEU A 518 19.66 -7.37 -17.62
C LEU A 518 19.59 -8.34 -16.44
N LEU A 519 19.24 -7.82 -15.27
CA LEU A 519 18.68 -8.62 -14.18
C LEU A 519 17.16 -8.62 -14.33
N THR A 520 16.57 -9.81 -14.42
CA THR A 520 15.13 -9.97 -14.57
C THR A 520 14.55 -10.81 -13.43
N ARG A 521 13.25 -10.66 -13.18
CA ARG A 521 12.45 -11.56 -12.34
C ARG A 521 11.41 -12.22 -13.23
N SER A 522 11.52 -13.53 -13.37
CA SER A 522 10.67 -14.32 -14.27
C SER A 522 9.85 -15.33 -13.50
N GLU A 523 8.59 -15.46 -13.90
CA GLU A 523 7.61 -16.41 -13.38
C GLU A 523 6.72 -16.94 -14.51
N SER A 524 6.07 -18.09 -14.30
CA SER A 524 5.04 -18.61 -15.19
C SER A 524 3.91 -19.23 -14.36
N LEU A 525 2.90 -19.80 -15.00
CA LEU A 525 1.85 -20.52 -14.26
C LEU A 525 2.40 -21.66 -13.37
N THR A 526 3.53 -22.24 -13.77
CA THR A 526 4.14 -23.39 -13.09
C THR A 526 5.47 -23.04 -12.40
N ASP A 527 6.12 -21.97 -12.82
CA ASP A 527 7.47 -21.62 -12.33
C ASP A 527 7.39 -20.51 -11.29
N THR A 528 7.87 -20.81 -10.10
CA THR A 528 8.00 -19.85 -9.00
C THR A 528 8.83 -18.66 -9.42
N PRO A 529 8.45 -17.42 -9.02
CA PRO A 529 9.22 -16.23 -9.32
C PRO A 529 10.69 -16.34 -8.88
N ASN A 530 11.61 -16.20 -9.82
CA ASN A 530 13.04 -16.26 -9.58
C ASN A 530 13.79 -15.17 -10.35
N PHE A 531 14.99 -14.83 -9.90
CA PHE A 531 15.84 -13.83 -10.53
C PHE A 531 16.83 -14.50 -11.52
N TYR A 532 17.00 -13.83 -12.66
CA TYR A 532 17.87 -14.31 -13.74
C TYR A 532 18.73 -13.17 -14.29
N THR A 533 19.91 -13.50 -14.79
CA THR A 533 20.65 -12.62 -15.70
C THR A 533 20.36 -13.03 -17.13
N ARG A 534 20.17 -12.04 -18.00
CA ARG A 534 19.85 -12.21 -19.42
C ARG A 534 20.74 -11.31 -20.27
N VAL A 535 21.25 -11.83 -21.38
CA VAL A 535 21.97 -11.05 -22.38
C VAL A 535 21.02 -10.73 -23.53
N ARG A 536 21.02 -9.49 -23.98
CA ARG A 536 20.19 -9.04 -25.12
C ARG A 536 20.48 -9.85 -26.38
N GLY A 537 19.43 -10.21 -27.12
CA GLY A 537 19.55 -11.02 -28.33
C GLY A 537 19.78 -12.51 -28.08
N SER A 538 19.79 -12.95 -26.83
CA SER A 538 19.87 -14.36 -26.46
C SER A 538 18.60 -14.78 -25.69
N ASP A 539 18.05 -15.94 -26.05
CA ASP A 539 16.96 -16.56 -25.30
C ASP A 539 17.46 -17.22 -24.00
N ALA A 540 18.74 -17.43 -23.88
CA ALA A 540 19.34 -18.04 -22.69
C ALA A 540 19.29 -17.06 -21.51
N LYS A 541 18.83 -17.58 -20.37
CA LYS A 541 18.87 -16.89 -19.08
C LYS A 541 19.59 -17.78 -18.05
N ARG A 542 20.39 -17.14 -17.21
CA ARG A 542 21.09 -17.84 -16.13
C ARG A 542 20.41 -17.49 -14.81
N ALA A 543 20.01 -18.53 -14.06
CA ALA A 543 19.39 -18.35 -12.77
C ALA A 543 20.37 -17.71 -11.75
N VAL A 544 19.92 -16.70 -11.06
CA VAL A 544 20.58 -16.09 -9.90
C VAL A 544 20.00 -16.67 -8.61
N THR A 545 18.71 -17.00 -8.58
CA THR A 545 18.03 -17.60 -7.43
C THR A 545 17.36 -18.92 -7.83
N ALA A 546 17.05 -19.74 -6.83
CA ALA A 546 16.28 -20.98 -6.95
C ALA A 546 15.23 -21.06 -5.82
N LEU A 547 14.39 -20.01 -5.74
CA LEU A 547 13.32 -19.90 -4.74
C LEU A 547 12.26 -20.95 -5.03
N LYS A 548 11.81 -21.61 -3.98
CA LYS A 548 10.74 -22.62 -4.05
C LYS A 548 9.40 -22.01 -3.71
N ASP A 549 8.34 -22.60 -4.23
CA ASP A 549 6.98 -22.22 -3.88
C ASP A 549 6.70 -22.49 -2.39
N PRO A 550 6.37 -21.43 -1.62
CA PRO A 550 6.01 -21.61 -0.21
C PRO A 550 4.59 -22.14 -0.01
N GLN A 551 3.75 -22.12 -1.05
CA GLN A 551 2.31 -22.38 -0.97
C GLN A 551 1.87 -23.51 -1.89
N GLU A 552 2.44 -24.70 -1.70
CA GLU A 552 2.18 -25.88 -2.53
C GLU A 552 0.70 -26.26 -2.62
N LEU A 553 -0.12 -25.88 -1.63
CA LEU A 553 -1.56 -26.13 -1.64
C LEU A 553 -2.25 -25.52 -2.87
N PHE A 554 -1.75 -24.40 -3.39
CA PHE A 554 -2.31 -23.73 -4.56
C PHE A 554 -1.83 -24.33 -5.89
N ARG A 555 -0.92 -25.30 -5.87
CA ARG A 555 -0.55 -26.02 -7.09
C ARG A 555 -1.71 -26.89 -7.55
N GLY A 556 -1.92 -26.92 -8.85
CA GLY A 556 -3.03 -27.67 -9.45
C GLY A 556 -4.37 -26.94 -9.39
N VAL A 557 -4.43 -25.71 -8.86
CA VAL A 557 -5.58 -24.84 -9.04
C VAL A 557 -5.64 -24.39 -10.49
N GLU A 558 -6.70 -24.78 -11.19
CA GLU A 558 -6.93 -24.36 -12.56
C GLU A 558 -7.28 -22.88 -12.59
N ARG A 559 -6.64 -22.15 -13.51
CA ARG A 559 -6.84 -20.72 -13.71
C ARG A 559 -7.21 -20.44 -15.15
N GLN A 560 -8.27 -19.67 -15.35
CA GLN A 560 -8.73 -19.21 -16.64
C GLN A 560 -8.87 -17.69 -16.66
N PHE A 561 -8.25 -17.03 -17.63
CA PHE A 561 -8.47 -15.61 -17.87
C PHE A 561 -9.73 -15.48 -18.76
N LEU A 562 -10.69 -14.68 -18.31
CA LEU A 562 -11.97 -14.47 -19.00
C LEU A 562 -12.06 -13.07 -19.53
N THR A 563 -12.63 -12.97 -20.73
CA THR A 563 -13.12 -11.70 -21.30
C THR A 563 -14.60 -11.87 -21.66
N TYR A 564 -15.39 -10.83 -21.40
CA TYR A 564 -16.82 -10.80 -21.65
C TYR A 564 -17.24 -9.34 -21.83
N GLU A 565 -18.49 -9.09 -22.12
CA GLU A 565 -18.98 -7.78 -22.46
C GLU A 565 -20.21 -7.40 -21.61
N ARG A 566 -20.25 -6.18 -21.13
CA ARG A 566 -21.42 -5.58 -20.50
C ARG A 566 -22.44 -5.17 -21.56
N LYS A 567 -23.71 -5.08 -21.20
CA LYS A 567 -24.81 -4.78 -22.15
C LYS A 567 -24.63 -3.49 -22.96
N ASP A 568 -23.86 -2.54 -22.44
CA ASP A 568 -23.54 -1.26 -23.10
C ASP A 568 -22.28 -1.31 -23.98
N GLY A 569 -21.70 -2.51 -24.20
CA GLY A 569 -20.54 -2.71 -25.07
C GLY A 569 -19.19 -2.54 -24.39
N VAL A 570 -19.14 -2.21 -23.10
CA VAL A 570 -17.88 -2.14 -22.35
C VAL A 570 -17.32 -3.54 -22.14
N LYS A 571 -16.10 -3.78 -22.63
CA LYS A 571 -15.41 -5.06 -22.45
C LYS A 571 -14.92 -5.19 -21.01
N LEU A 572 -15.12 -6.35 -20.45
CA LEU A 572 -14.77 -6.70 -19.08
C LEU A 572 -13.84 -7.91 -19.06
N SER A 573 -13.07 -8.02 -18.00
CA SER A 573 -12.19 -9.18 -17.78
C SER A 573 -12.25 -9.66 -16.33
N ALA A 574 -11.91 -10.92 -16.11
CA ALA A 574 -11.81 -11.54 -14.80
C ALA A 574 -10.83 -12.71 -14.83
N THR A 575 -10.34 -13.12 -13.68
CA THR A 575 -9.66 -14.40 -13.53
C THR A 575 -10.57 -15.39 -12.80
N LEU A 576 -10.87 -16.51 -13.43
CA LEU A 576 -11.61 -17.60 -12.81
C LEU A 576 -10.63 -18.64 -12.28
N TYR A 577 -10.76 -18.98 -11.00
CA TYR A 577 -10.05 -20.08 -10.38
C TYR A 577 -11.02 -21.20 -10.03
N LEU A 578 -10.65 -22.43 -10.36
CA LEU A 578 -11.44 -23.63 -10.07
C LEU A 578 -10.81 -24.42 -8.91
N PRO A 579 -11.63 -24.98 -8.01
CA PRO A 579 -11.11 -25.75 -6.88
C PRO A 579 -10.33 -26.98 -7.34
N PRO A 580 -9.34 -27.44 -6.58
CA PRO A 580 -8.65 -28.68 -6.87
C PRO A 580 -9.63 -29.87 -7.03
N GLY A 581 -9.43 -30.64 -8.07
CA GLY A 581 -10.30 -31.82 -8.37
C GLY A 581 -11.61 -31.49 -9.06
N TYR A 582 -11.82 -30.26 -9.54
CA TYR A 582 -12.97 -29.87 -10.35
C TYR A 582 -13.17 -30.84 -11.54
N LYS A 583 -14.39 -31.25 -11.76
CA LYS A 583 -14.77 -32.07 -12.90
C LYS A 583 -15.57 -31.26 -13.90
N LYS A 584 -15.12 -31.24 -15.15
CA LYS A 584 -15.80 -30.50 -16.22
C LYS A 584 -17.29 -30.90 -16.32
N GLY A 585 -18.16 -29.88 -16.28
CA GLY A 585 -19.61 -30.04 -16.27
C GLY A 585 -20.27 -30.05 -14.89
N GLU A 586 -19.48 -30.03 -13.81
CA GLU A 586 -19.99 -29.84 -12.46
C GLU A 586 -20.28 -28.34 -12.24
N ARG A 587 -21.47 -28.04 -11.70
CA ARG A 587 -21.83 -26.68 -11.34
C ARG A 587 -21.44 -26.39 -9.90
N LEU A 588 -20.57 -25.40 -9.71
CA LEU A 588 -19.99 -25.02 -8.43
C LEU A 588 -20.72 -23.84 -7.80
N PRO A 589 -20.65 -23.70 -6.48
CA PRO A 589 -20.85 -22.40 -5.84
C PRO A 589 -19.71 -21.45 -6.24
N VAL A 590 -20.05 -20.20 -6.55
CA VAL A 590 -19.08 -19.20 -7.03
C VAL A 590 -19.05 -18.01 -6.09
N ILE A 591 -17.85 -17.52 -5.80
CA ILE A 591 -17.65 -16.25 -5.09
C ILE A 591 -17.04 -15.24 -6.05
N LEU A 592 -17.72 -14.11 -6.22
CA LEU A 592 -17.24 -12.92 -6.92
C LEU A 592 -16.55 -12.01 -5.91
N TRP A 593 -15.27 -11.70 -6.17
CA TRP A 593 -14.49 -10.78 -5.31
C TRP A 593 -13.89 -9.67 -6.15
N ALA A 594 -14.35 -8.42 -5.95
CA ALA A 594 -14.03 -7.32 -6.84
C ALA A 594 -13.81 -5.97 -6.11
N TYR A 595 -13.31 -5.01 -6.89
CA TYR A 595 -13.08 -3.64 -6.47
C TYR A 595 -13.40 -2.70 -7.64
N PRO A 596 -14.41 -1.83 -7.55
CA PRO A 596 -14.77 -0.90 -8.61
C PRO A 596 -13.69 0.15 -8.88
N ARG A 597 -13.66 0.67 -10.11
CA ARG A 597 -12.81 1.80 -10.49
C ARG A 597 -13.55 2.70 -11.48
N GLU A 598 -13.33 4.00 -11.37
CA GLU A 598 -13.90 5.00 -12.25
C GLU A 598 -12.97 5.27 -13.45
N PHE A 599 -13.57 5.42 -14.63
CA PHE A 599 -12.89 5.71 -15.90
C PHE A 599 -13.56 6.88 -16.62
N SER A 600 -12.77 7.67 -17.34
CA SER A 600 -13.27 8.80 -18.12
C SER A 600 -13.99 8.39 -19.40
N ASP A 601 -13.69 7.19 -19.93
CA ASP A 601 -14.27 6.68 -21.19
C ASP A 601 -14.29 5.14 -21.22
N ALA A 602 -15.09 4.61 -22.18
CA ALA A 602 -15.28 3.18 -22.36
C ALA A 602 -14.04 2.46 -22.92
N ASP A 603 -13.22 3.15 -23.72
CA ASP A 603 -12.04 2.53 -24.34
C ASP A 603 -10.99 2.18 -23.30
N THR A 604 -10.68 3.10 -22.39
CA THR A 604 -9.76 2.85 -21.28
C THR A 604 -10.33 1.88 -20.24
N ALA A 605 -11.63 1.94 -20.00
CA ALA A 605 -12.35 1.02 -19.11
C ALA A 605 -12.35 -0.42 -19.64
N SER A 606 -12.30 -0.58 -20.97
CA SER A 606 -12.32 -1.89 -21.67
C SER A 606 -10.95 -2.56 -21.76
N GLN A 607 -9.90 -1.92 -21.24
CA GLN A 607 -8.55 -2.47 -21.32
C GLN A 607 -8.37 -3.64 -20.34
N VAL A 608 -7.70 -4.67 -20.82
CA VAL A 608 -7.38 -5.87 -20.04
C VAL A 608 -6.43 -5.53 -18.90
N VAL A 609 -6.69 -6.10 -17.73
CA VAL A 609 -5.88 -5.93 -16.52
C VAL A 609 -5.28 -7.25 -16.08
N GLY A 610 -3.96 -7.28 -15.86
CA GLY A 610 -3.22 -8.44 -15.38
C GLY A 610 -2.60 -9.27 -16.49
N SER A 611 -1.92 -10.34 -16.10
CA SER A 611 -1.24 -11.26 -17.01
C SER A 611 -1.75 -12.69 -16.83
N PRO A 612 -2.06 -13.39 -17.93
CA PRO A 612 -2.45 -14.79 -17.86
C PRO A 612 -1.31 -15.71 -17.42
N SER A 613 -0.07 -15.24 -17.47
CA SER A 613 1.15 -16.03 -17.23
C SER A 613 1.78 -15.83 -15.85
N ARG A 614 1.14 -15.04 -14.95
CA ARG A 614 1.66 -14.87 -13.58
C ARG A 614 1.52 -16.13 -12.74
N PHE A 615 2.51 -16.36 -11.89
CA PHE A 615 2.44 -17.38 -10.85
C PHE A 615 1.37 -17.01 -9.81
N THR A 616 0.60 -17.99 -9.37
CA THR A 616 -0.40 -17.74 -8.33
C THR A 616 0.27 -17.77 -6.96
N ILE A 617 0.55 -16.58 -6.43
CA ILE A 617 0.97 -16.39 -5.04
C ILE A 617 -0.19 -15.76 -4.30
N VAL A 618 -0.65 -16.42 -3.25
CA VAL A 618 -1.56 -15.84 -2.29
C VAL A 618 -0.72 -15.12 -1.24
N THR A 619 -0.79 -13.80 -1.22
CA THR A 619 -0.09 -13.02 -0.20
C THR A 619 -0.57 -13.41 1.19
N PRO A 620 0.27 -13.35 2.23
CA PRO A 620 -0.17 -13.48 3.61
C PRO A 620 -1.30 -12.49 3.86
N GLY A 621 -2.42 -12.99 4.36
CA GLY A 621 -3.61 -12.17 4.62
C GLY A 621 -4.89 -13.01 4.57
N ASN A 622 -6.01 -12.32 4.76
CA ASN A 622 -7.35 -12.90 4.77
C ASN A 622 -7.90 -13.20 3.36
N SER A 623 -7.05 -13.68 2.46
CA SER A 623 -7.39 -13.91 1.05
C SER A 623 -8.63 -14.78 0.87
N HIS A 624 -9.53 -14.34 -0.01
CA HIS A 624 -10.69 -15.11 -0.45
C HIS A 624 -10.32 -16.38 -1.25
N MET A 625 -9.08 -16.47 -1.72
CA MET A 625 -8.57 -17.64 -2.45
C MET A 625 -8.59 -18.93 -1.62
N TYR A 626 -8.58 -18.85 -0.29
CA TYR A 626 -8.74 -20.02 0.58
C TYR A 626 -10.11 -20.74 0.41
N LEU A 627 -11.11 -20.04 -0.11
CA LEU A 627 -12.42 -20.64 -0.41
C LEU A 627 -12.35 -21.72 -1.51
N LEU A 628 -11.32 -21.72 -2.36
CA LEU A 628 -11.07 -22.80 -3.34
C LEU A 628 -11.02 -24.17 -2.65
N PHE A 629 -10.38 -24.25 -1.49
CA PHE A 629 -10.23 -25.49 -0.71
C PHE A 629 -11.48 -25.83 0.10
N ALA A 630 -12.46 -24.94 0.12
CA ALA A 630 -13.81 -25.22 0.59
C ALA A 630 -14.77 -25.58 -0.56
N GLY A 631 -14.26 -25.77 -1.79
CA GLY A 631 -15.00 -26.22 -2.96
C GLY A 631 -15.75 -25.13 -3.72
N TYR A 632 -15.30 -23.89 -3.62
CA TYR A 632 -15.84 -22.78 -4.41
C TYR A 632 -15.00 -22.54 -5.66
N ALA A 633 -15.63 -22.16 -6.75
CA ALA A 633 -14.95 -21.42 -7.80
C ALA A 633 -14.87 -19.93 -7.41
N ILE A 634 -13.74 -19.31 -7.73
CA ILE A 634 -13.50 -17.88 -7.42
C ILE A 634 -13.42 -17.09 -8.72
N LEU A 635 -14.31 -16.13 -8.87
CA LEU A 635 -14.20 -15.11 -9.90
C LEU A 635 -13.47 -13.91 -9.28
N ASP A 636 -12.15 -13.88 -9.50
CA ASP A 636 -11.23 -12.92 -8.88
C ASP A 636 -11.02 -11.72 -9.77
N GLY A 637 -11.17 -10.53 -9.19
CA GLY A 637 -10.92 -9.26 -9.83
C GLY A 637 -11.74 -9.03 -11.11
N PRO A 638 -13.04 -9.48 -11.20
CA PRO A 638 -13.83 -9.05 -12.33
C PRO A 638 -13.84 -7.53 -12.39
N THR A 639 -13.55 -6.99 -13.57
CA THR A 639 -13.51 -5.53 -13.74
C THR A 639 -14.91 -4.96 -13.53
N MET A 640 -15.00 -3.94 -12.68
CA MET A 640 -16.23 -3.21 -12.34
C MET A 640 -16.07 -1.73 -12.68
N PRO A 641 -15.94 -1.38 -13.98
CA PRO A 641 -15.70 0.00 -14.38
C PRO A 641 -16.95 0.84 -14.23
N ILE A 642 -16.76 2.02 -13.64
CA ILE A 642 -17.72 3.10 -13.61
C ILE A 642 -17.26 4.13 -14.64
N VAL A 643 -17.95 4.22 -15.75
CA VAL A 643 -17.54 5.01 -16.91
C VAL A 643 -18.36 6.29 -17.00
N GLY A 644 -17.68 7.42 -17.11
CA GLY A 644 -18.33 8.71 -17.32
C GLY A 644 -17.32 9.86 -17.30
N PRO A 645 -17.73 11.06 -17.76
CA PRO A 645 -16.86 12.23 -17.76
C PRO A 645 -16.33 12.54 -16.38
N GLY A 646 -15.07 12.87 -16.26
CA GLY A 646 -14.26 13.20 -15.10
C GLY A 646 -14.95 13.31 -13.74
N GLU A 647 -15.75 14.35 -13.52
CA GLU A 647 -16.38 14.59 -12.20
C GLU A 647 -17.78 13.97 -12.07
N THR A 648 -18.39 13.46 -13.16
CA THR A 648 -19.76 12.93 -13.17
C THR A 648 -19.85 11.43 -13.40
N ALA A 649 -18.73 10.72 -13.42
CA ALA A 649 -18.68 9.27 -13.64
C ALA A 649 -19.59 8.50 -12.67
N ASN A 650 -19.70 8.98 -11.42
CA ASN A 650 -20.50 8.33 -10.36
C ASN A 650 -22.01 8.53 -10.48
N ASP A 651 -22.51 9.41 -11.37
CA ASP A 651 -23.96 9.65 -11.52
C ASP A 651 -24.75 8.38 -11.87
N HIS A 652 -24.07 7.41 -12.50
CA HIS A 652 -24.60 6.10 -12.88
C HIS A 652 -23.86 4.94 -12.17
N TYR A 653 -23.34 5.18 -10.96
CA TYR A 653 -22.55 4.19 -10.23
C TYR A 653 -23.31 2.87 -10.02
N VAL A 654 -24.51 2.93 -9.46
CA VAL A 654 -25.27 1.73 -9.07
C VAL A 654 -25.66 0.91 -10.29
N GLU A 655 -26.15 1.54 -11.35
CA GLU A 655 -26.61 0.89 -12.57
C GLU A 655 -25.44 0.17 -13.29
N GLN A 656 -24.30 0.85 -13.39
CA GLN A 656 -23.12 0.29 -14.03
C GLN A 656 -22.50 -0.84 -13.18
N LEU A 657 -22.52 -0.70 -11.87
CA LEU A 657 -22.06 -1.72 -10.95
C LEU A 657 -22.87 -3.01 -11.08
N VAL A 658 -24.21 -2.91 -11.03
CA VAL A 658 -25.12 -4.06 -11.15
C VAL A 658 -24.95 -4.72 -12.52
N SER A 659 -24.90 -3.93 -13.60
CA SER A 659 -24.72 -4.44 -14.97
C SER A 659 -23.37 -5.15 -15.16
N SER A 660 -22.29 -4.68 -14.53
CA SER A 660 -20.99 -5.34 -14.58
C SER A 660 -21.02 -6.68 -13.82
N ALA A 661 -21.66 -6.71 -12.65
CA ALA A 661 -21.83 -7.94 -11.86
C ALA A 661 -22.70 -8.97 -12.60
N GLU A 662 -23.78 -8.54 -13.24
CA GLU A 662 -24.65 -9.40 -14.04
C GLU A 662 -23.87 -10.05 -15.20
N ALA A 663 -23.12 -9.25 -15.97
CA ALA A 663 -22.30 -9.74 -17.08
C ALA A 663 -21.26 -10.78 -16.61
N ALA A 664 -20.61 -10.54 -15.46
CA ALA A 664 -19.65 -11.46 -14.87
C ALA A 664 -20.29 -12.80 -14.46
N ILE A 665 -21.46 -12.75 -13.85
CA ILE A 665 -22.23 -13.94 -13.44
C ILE A 665 -22.73 -14.71 -14.65
N ASP A 666 -23.31 -14.03 -15.65
CA ASP A 666 -23.83 -14.68 -16.85
C ASP A 666 -22.72 -15.40 -17.60
N LYS A 667 -21.51 -14.85 -17.64
CA LYS A 667 -20.35 -15.50 -18.25
C LYS A 667 -20.01 -16.84 -17.60
N VAL A 668 -19.93 -16.93 -16.30
CA VAL A 668 -19.60 -18.21 -15.61
C VAL A 668 -20.75 -19.21 -15.63
N ILE A 669 -22.00 -18.74 -15.78
CA ILE A 669 -23.17 -19.59 -15.99
C ILE A 669 -23.16 -20.16 -17.41
N GLU A 670 -22.91 -19.32 -18.43
CA GLU A 670 -22.75 -19.72 -19.84
C GLU A 670 -21.68 -20.80 -19.99
N MET A 671 -20.58 -20.68 -19.27
CA MET A 671 -19.50 -21.68 -19.23
C MET A 671 -19.91 -23.00 -18.54
N GLY A 672 -21.09 -23.07 -17.95
CA GLY A 672 -21.57 -24.26 -17.23
C GLY A 672 -20.92 -24.50 -15.86
N ILE A 673 -20.17 -23.50 -15.36
CA ILE A 673 -19.42 -23.59 -14.09
C ILE A 673 -20.26 -23.17 -12.90
N ALA A 674 -21.01 -22.07 -13.02
CA ALA A 674 -21.80 -21.55 -11.91
C ALA A 674 -23.22 -22.13 -11.83
N ASP A 675 -23.68 -22.34 -10.60
CA ASP A 675 -25.10 -22.46 -10.28
C ASP A 675 -25.63 -21.08 -9.88
N ARG A 676 -26.59 -20.53 -10.62
CA ARG A 676 -27.19 -19.21 -10.36
C ARG A 676 -27.75 -19.08 -8.92
N ASN A 677 -28.15 -20.17 -8.30
CA ASN A 677 -28.66 -20.18 -6.94
C ASN A 677 -27.56 -20.28 -5.87
N ARG A 678 -26.29 -20.35 -6.26
CA ARG A 678 -25.15 -20.51 -5.34
C ARG A 678 -24.01 -19.55 -5.67
N ILE A 679 -24.35 -18.24 -5.77
CA ILE A 679 -23.36 -17.18 -6.02
C ILE A 679 -23.31 -16.24 -4.83
N GLY A 680 -22.11 -16.04 -4.30
CA GLY A 680 -21.80 -15.06 -3.26
C GLY A 680 -20.97 -13.92 -3.78
N VAL A 681 -20.92 -12.80 -3.04
CA VAL A 681 -20.12 -11.64 -3.36
C VAL A 681 -19.33 -11.18 -2.15
N GLY A 682 -18.14 -10.66 -2.37
CA GLY A 682 -17.35 -10.05 -1.31
C GLY A 682 -16.35 -9.03 -1.81
N GLY A 683 -15.79 -8.30 -0.86
CA GLY A 683 -14.76 -7.32 -1.14
C GLY A 683 -14.31 -6.59 0.13
N HIS A 684 -13.18 -5.92 0.00
CA HIS A 684 -12.57 -5.11 1.05
C HIS A 684 -12.64 -3.63 0.68
N SER A 685 -12.84 -2.75 1.67
CA SER A 685 -12.82 -1.30 1.47
C SER A 685 -13.90 -0.85 0.47
N TYR A 686 -13.54 -0.27 -0.68
CA TYR A 686 -14.49 0.08 -1.75
C TYR A 686 -15.16 -1.17 -2.37
N GLY A 687 -14.53 -2.34 -2.28
CA GLY A 687 -15.14 -3.64 -2.62
C GLY A 687 -16.23 -4.05 -1.62
N ALA A 688 -16.10 -3.71 -0.33
CA ALA A 688 -17.15 -3.92 0.66
C ALA A 688 -18.34 -2.99 0.43
N PHE A 689 -18.07 -1.75 0.07
CA PHE A 689 -19.09 -0.79 -0.37
C PHE A 689 -19.84 -1.30 -1.62
N MET A 690 -19.10 -1.83 -2.60
CA MET A 690 -19.68 -2.53 -3.76
C MET A 690 -20.58 -3.68 -3.32
N THR A 691 -20.10 -4.56 -2.44
CA THR A 691 -20.84 -5.72 -1.94
C THR A 691 -22.18 -5.31 -1.35
N ALA A 692 -22.18 -4.29 -0.49
CA ALA A 692 -23.40 -3.79 0.14
C ALA A 692 -24.38 -3.17 -0.89
N ASN A 693 -23.87 -2.42 -1.87
CA ASN A 693 -24.69 -1.86 -2.95
C ASN A 693 -25.31 -2.94 -3.84
N LEU A 694 -24.53 -3.97 -4.18
CA LEU A 694 -25.03 -5.09 -4.99
C LEU A 694 -26.17 -5.84 -4.28
N LEU A 695 -26.09 -6.02 -2.95
CA LEU A 695 -27.17 -6.63 -2.17
C LEU A 695 -28.37 -5.70 -1.96
N ALA A 696 -28.16 -4.39 -1.91
CA ALA A 696 -29.22 -3.41 -1.78
C ALA A 696 -30.00 -3.20 -3.10
N HIS A 697 -29.33 -3.28 -4.24
CA HIS A 697 -29.89 -2.92 -5.53
C HIS A 697 -30.06 -4.07 -6.52
N SER A 698 -29.79 -5.32 -6.10
CA SER A 698 -29.97 -6.49 -6.94
C SER A 698 -30.30 -7.74 -6.12
N ARG A 699 -30.73 -8.81 -6.84
CA ARG A 699 -30.94 -10.16 -6.28
C ARG A 699 -29.97 -11.17 -6.89
N LEU A 700 -28.84 -10.70 -7.40
CA LEU A 700 -27.83 -11.52 -8.11
C LEU A 700 -27.14 -12.51 -7.16
N PHE A 701 -27.00 -12.17 -5.89
CA PHE A 701 -26.19 -12.89 -4.92
C PHE A 701 -27.03 -13.53 -3.81
N ARG A 702 -26.53 -14.61 -3.22
CA ARG A 702 -27.14 -15.34 -2.10
C ARG A 702 -26.65 -14.86 -0.74
N ALA A 703 -25.46 -14.29 -0.70
CA ALA A 703 -24.90 -13.68 0.50
C ALA A 703 -23.73 -12.76 0.13
N GLY A 704 -23.45 -11.81 1.02
CA GLY A 704 -22.29 -10.91 0.93
C GLY A 704 -21.35 -11.05 2.12
N PHE A 705 -20.07 -10.76 1.86
CA PHE A 705 -19.02 -10.64 2.86
C PHE A 705 -18.26 -9.32 2.64
N ALA A 706 -18.44 -8.36 3.55
CA ALA A 706 -17.99 -6.99 3.39
C ALA A 706 -16.96 -6.62 4.46
N GLU A 707 -15.71 -6.34 4.05
CA GLU A 707 -14.58 -6.06 4.94
C GLU A 707 -14.23 -4.57 4.93
N SER A 708 -14.23 -3.92 6.10
CA SER A 708 -13.80 -2.52 6.32
C SER A 708 -14.38 -1.53 5.31
N GLY A 709 -15.69 -1.56 5.09
CA GLY A 709 -16.38 -0.75 4.09
C GLY A 709 -16.88 0.58 4.63
N ALA A 710 -17.24 1.48 3.68
CA ALA A 710 -17.93 2.74 3.97
C ALA A 710 -19.33 2.71 3.37
N TYR A 711 -20.34 2.60 4.19
CA TYR A 711 -21.71 2.32 3.74
C TYR A 711 -22.62 3.55 3.72
N ASN A 712 -22.19 4.65 4.35
CA ASN A 712 -22.90 5.92 4.37
C ASN A 712 -21.95 7.06 3.93
N ARG A 713 -22.12 7.55 2.72
CA ARG A 713 -21.27 8.60 2.15
C ARG A 713 -21.51 9.99 2.73
N SER A 714 -22.61 10.21 3.44
CA SER A 714 -22.78 11.45 4.19
C SER A 714 -21.74 11.62 5.30
N LEU A 715 -21.07 10.54 5.73
CA LEU A 715 -19.92 10.58 6.65
C LEU A 715 -18.60 10.95 5.97
N THR A 716 -18.60 11.08 4.64
CA THR A 716 -17.45 11.57 3.85
C THR A 716 -17.89 12.74 2.98
N PRO A 717 -18.39 13.85 3.57
CA PRO A 717 -19.18 14.85 2.84
C PRO A 717 -18.38 15.72 1.87
N PHE A 718 -17.06 15.69 1.94
CA PHE A 718 -16.17 16.46 1.07
C PHE A 718 -15.55 15.63 -0.06
N GLY A 719 -16.11 14.46 -0.35
CA GLY A 719 -15.65 13.59 -1.43
C GLY A 719 -15.14 12.24 -0.95
N PHE A 720 -15.07 11.28 -1.87
CA PHE A 720 -14.57 9.93 -1.65
C PHE A 720 -14.15 9.31 -2.98
N GLN A 721 -13.12 8.48 -2.98
CA GLN A 721 -12.58 7.86 -4.20
C GLN A 721 -12.36 8.92 -5.32
N SER A 722 -12.97 8.76 -6.48
CA SER A 722 -12.91 9.75 -7.57
C SER A 722 -13.96 10.86 -7.47
N GLU A 723 -14.97 10.71 -6.60
CA GLU A 723 -15.98 11.75 -6.38
C GLU A 723 -15.37 12.94 -5.62
N ARG A 724 -15.49 14.14 -6.19
CA ARG A 724 -14.94 15.38 -5.62
C ARG A 724 -15.97 16.45 -5.36
N ARG A 725 -17.17 16.26 -5.88
CA ARG A 725 -18.30 17.11 -5.51
C ARG A 725 -18.67 16.81 -4.07
N THR A 726 -18.94 17.84 -3.32
CA THR A 726 -19.30 17.71 -1.91
C THR A 726 -20.75 17.20 -1.76
N PHE A 727 -21.06 16.70 -0.59
CA PHE A 727 -22.45 16.30 -0.25
C PHE A 727 -23.45 17.43 -0.53
N TRP A 728 -23.10 18.67 -0.24
CA TRP A 728 -24.02 19.82 -0.44
C TRP A 728 -24.15 20.24 -1.91
N GLU A 729 -23.18 19.91 -2.76
CA GLU A 729 -23.27 20.12 -4.22
C GLU A 729 -24.15 19.05 -4.90
N VAL A 730 -24.10 17.80 -4.42
CA VAL A 730 -24.82 16.67 -5.05
C VAL A 730 -25.40 15.69 -4.00
N PRO A 731 -26.33 16.15 -3.12
CA PRO A 731 -26.85 15.35 -2.01
C PRO A 731 -27.55 14.07 -2.46
N ASP A 732 -28.27 14.11 -3.58
CA ASP A 732 -28.98 12.95 -4.13
C ASP A 732 -28.02 11.84 -4.57
N LEU A 733 -26.86 12.19 -5.13
CA LEU A 733 -25.83 11.23 -5.50
C LEU A 733 -25.28 10.52 -4.26
N TYR A 734 -24.95 11.26 -3.21
CA TYR A 734 -24.49 10.69 -1.96
C TYR A 734 -25.51 9.74 -1.34
N GLY A 735 -26.78 10.10 -1.41
CA GLY A 735 -27.89 9.23 -1.00
C GLY A 735 -27.97 7.98 -1.86
N LYS A 736 -28.00 8.12 -3.20
CA LYS A 736 -28.10 7.03 -4.17
C LYS A 736 -26.96 6.01 -4.02
N MET A 737 -25.75 6.50 -3.83
CA MET A 737 -24.58 5.63 -3.68
C MET A 737 -24.49 4.94 -2.31
N SER A 738 -25.15 5.44 -1.26
CA SER A 738 -25.02 4.92 0.10
C SER A 738 -25.95 3.74 0.35
N PRO A 739 -25.49 2.49 0.45
CA PRO A 739 -26.35 1.34 0.74
C PRO A 739 -27.04 1.44 2.10
N PHE A 740 -26.56 2.29 3.00
CA PHE A 740 -27.19 2.60 4.28
C PHE A 740 -28.65 3.09 4.10
N PHE A 741 -28.93 3.95 3.13
CA PHE A 741 -30.28 4.46 2.86
C PHE A 741 -31.20 3.43 2.19
N TYR A 742 -30.66 2.28 1.79
CA TYR A 742 -31.37 1.16 1.18
C TYR A 742 -31.34 -0.10 2.04
N ALA A 743 -31.02 0.03 3.34
CA ALA A 743 -30.89 -1.10 4.25
C ALA A 743 -32.14 -1.99 4.28
N GLN A 744 -33.36 -1.41 4.13
CA GLN A 744 -34.62 -2.16 4.05
C GLN A 744 -34.75 -3.03 2.78
N GLN A 745 -33.96 -2.77 1.75
CA GLN A 745 -33.95 -3.54 0.51
C GLN A 745 -32.98 -4.72 0.55
N VAL A 746 -32.04 -4.76 1.50
CA VAL A 746 -31.12 -5.86 1.69
C VAL A 746 -31.87 -7.06 2.24
N LYS A 747 -32.16 -8.05 1.40
CA LYS A 747 -32.89 -9.26 1.75
C LYS A 747 -31.97 -10.49 1.90
N ASP A 748 -30.80 -10.45 1.29
CA ASP A 748 -29.82 -11.53 1.35
C ASP A 748 -28.85 -11.31 2.51
N PRO A 749 -28.39 -12.41 3.16
CA PRO A 749 -27.48 -12.34 4.28
C PRO A 749 -26.21 -11.57 3.98
N ILE A 750 -25.80 -10.68 4.91
CA ILE A 750 -24.54 -9.95 4.84
C ILE A 750 -23.73 -10.09 6.12
N LEU A 751 -22.43 -10.38 5.98
CA LEU A 751 -21.47 -10.30 7.07
C LEU A 751 -20.63 -9.05 6.90
N LEU A 752 -20.63 -8.20 7.93
CA LEU A 752 -19.80 -7.02 8.05
C LEU A 752 -18.61 -7.36 8.95
N MET A 753 -17.41 -7.17 8.48
CA MET A 753 -16.19 -7.35 9.26
C MET A 753 -15.39 -6.05 9.27
N HIS A 754 -14.88 -5.64 10.45
CA HIS A 754 -14.18 -4.37 10.55
C HIS A 754 -13.07 -4.40 11.58
N GLY A 755 -11.91 -3.81 11.24
CA GLY A 755 -10.83 -3.57 12.18
C GLY A 755 -11.22 -2.47 13.17
N GLU A 756 -11.09 -2.74 14.46
CA GLU A 756 -11.46 -1.79 15.51
C GLU A 756 -10.64 -0.49 15.49
N MET A 757 -9.42 -0.57 14.96
CA MET A 757 -8.50 0.55 14.81
C MET A 757 -8.34 0.96 13.34
N ASP A 758 -9.39 0.84 12.52
CA ASP A 758 -9.38 1.30 11.13
C ASP A 758 -9.14 2.82 11.07
N ASP A 759 -8.04 3.21 10.46
CA ASP A 759 -7.55 4.59 10.33
C ASP A 759 -7.65 5.12 8.89
N ASN A 760 -8.20 4.34 7.98
CA ASN A 760 -8.38 4.77 6.60
C ASN A 760 -9.53 5.77 6.49
N SER A 761 -9.24 6.95 5.96
CA SER A 761 -10.23 8.03 5.85
C SER A 761 -11.50 7.58 5.14
N GLY A 762 -12.62 7.73 5.84
CA GLY A 762 -13.96 7.40 5.34
C GLY A 762 -14.45 5.98 5.62
N THR A 763 -13.60 5.06 6.07
CA THR A 763 -13.98 3.66 6.39
C THR A 763 -13.95 3.35 7.87
N PHE A 764 -14.02 4.33 8.75
CA PHE A 764 -13.97 4.10 10.21
C PHE A 764 -15.04 3.12 10.70
N PRO A 765 -14.83 2.43 11.84
CA PRO A 765 -15.72 1.39 12.35
C PRO A 765 -17.18 1.83 12.49
N ILE A 766 -17.43 3.12 12.72
CA ILE A 766 -18.77 3.72 12.76
C ILE A 766 -19.61 3.41 11.52
N GLN A 767 -18.98 3.26 10.35
CA GLN A 767 -19.64 2.92 9.09
C GLN A 767 -20.34 1.56 9.19
N SER A 768 -19.64 0.53 9.64
CA SER A 768 -20.16 -0.83 9.81
C SER A 768 -21.15 -0.89 10.98
N GLU A 769 -20.85 -0.22 12.10
CA GLU A 769 -21.73 -0.17 13.26
C GLU A 769 -23.11 0.37 12.90
N ARG A 770 -23.17 1.52 12.23
CA ARG A 770 -24.43 2.16 11.84
C ARG A 770 -25.18 1.36 10.79
N PHE A 771 -24.47 0.78 9.82
CA PHE A 771 -25.09 -0.07 8.81
C PHE A 771 -25.66 -1.35 9.43
N TYR A 772 -24.93 -1.99 10.36
CA TYR A 772 -25.45 -3.13 11.13
C TYR A 772 -26.75 -2.79 11.85
N MET A 773 -26.79 -1.65 12.53
CA MET A 773 -28.01 -1.22 13.26
C MET A 773 -29.19 -0.99 12.32
N ALA A 774 -28.94 -0.40 11.14
CA ALA A 774 -29.98 -0.20 10.14
C ALA A 774 -30.51 -1.54 9.59
N LEU A 775 -29.61 -2.45 9.19
CA LEU A 775 -29.96 -3.78 8.69
C LEU A 775 -30.75 -4.59 9.74
N LYS A 776 -30.27 -4.61 10.98
CA LYS A 776 -30.95 -5.27 12.12
C LYS A 776 -32.34 -4.69 12.34
N GLY A 777 -32.47 -3.36 12.31
CA GLY A 777 -33.74 -2.67 12.49
C GLY A 777 -34.81 -3.02 11.43
N HIS A 778 -34.36 -3.37 10.22
CA HIS A 778 -35.22 -3.86 9.12
C HIS A 778 -35.33 -5.39 9.03
N GLY A 779 -34.82 -6.14 10.02
CA GLY A 779 -34.96 -7.60 10.07
C GLY A 779 -34.08 -8.35 9.08
N ALA A 780 -33.04 -7.73 8.53
CA ALA A 780 -32.09 -8.41 7.65
C ALA A 780 -31.28 -9.47 8.40
N THR A 781 -30.89 -10.54 7.71
CA THR A 781 -29.90 -11.48 8.23
C THR A 781 -28.51 -10.85 8.13
N VAL A 782 -28.02 -10.35 9.24
CA VAL A 782 -26.73 -9.64 9.32
C VAL A 782 -25.90 -10.15 10.48
N ARG A 783 -24.61 -10.28 10.24
CA ARG A 783 -23.57 -10.52 11.26
C ARG A 783 -22.56 -9.40 11.22
N TYR A 784 -22.19 -8.86 12.38
CA TYR A 784 -21.15 -7.85 12.51
C TYR A 784 -20.05 -8.37 13.43
N VAL A 785 -18.81 -8.36 12.94
CA VAL A 785 -17.61 -8.83 13.64
C VAL A 785 -16.61 -7.70 13.68
N THR A 786 -16.24 -7.27 14.90
CA THR A 786 -15.16 -6.33 15.14
C THR A 786 -13.86 -7.08 15.47
N LEU A 787 -12.77 -6.61 14.93
CA LEU A 787 -11.46 -7.23 15.06
C LEU A 787 -10.56 -6.35 15.91
N PRO A 788 -10.31 -6.75 17.18
CA PRO A 788 -9.51 -5.94 18.12
C PRO A 788 -8.11 -5.65 17.57
N TYR A 789 -7.63 -4.43 17.77
CA TYR A 789 -6.32 -3.93 17.38
C TYR A 789 -6.01 -3.94 15.86
N GLU A 790 -6.94 -4.36 15.01
CA GLU A 790 -6.73 -4.35 13.56
C GLU A 790 -7.06 -2.98 12.96
N ALA A 791 -6.21 -2.58 12.00
CA ALA A 791 -6.39 -1.38 11.19
C ALA A 791 -7.27 -1.68 9.95
N HIS A 792 -7.21 -0.83 8.93
CA HIS A 792 -7.93 -1.03 7.67
C HIS A 792 -7.62 -2.36 7.00
N GLY A 793 -6.34 -2.78 7.01
CA GLY A 793 -5.88 -4.10 6.59
C GLY A 793 -5.55 -4.97 7.80
N TYR A 794 -6.07 -6.19 7.85
CA TYR A 794 -5.87 -7.10 8.97
C TYR A 794 -4.49 -7.74 8.92
N ALA A 795 -3.86 -7.85 10.07
CA ALA A 795 -2.45 -8.24 10.15
C ALA A 795 -2.18 -9.41 11.09
N ALA A 796 -2.84 -9.48 12.25
CA ALA A 796 -2.54 -10.51 13.23
C ALA A 796 -2.93 -11.91 12.74
N ARG A 797 -2.05 -12.87 12.99
CA ARG A 797 -2.26 -14.26 12.59
C ARG A 797 -3.61 -14.81 13.07
N GLU A 798 -3.91 -14.63 14.34
CA GLU A 798 -5.15 -15.11 14.96
C GLU A 798 -6.37 -14.50 14.31
N THR A 799 -6.32 -13.20 14.01
CA THR A 799 -7.39 -12.46 13.33
C THR A 799 -7.60 -12.94 11.90
N ILE A 800 -6.51 -13.08 11.13
CA ILE A 800 -6.61 -13.48 9.73
C ILE A 800 -7.17 -14.90 9.60
N LEU A 801 -6.70 -15.82 10.44
CA LEU A 801 -7.23 -17.18 10.46
C LEU A 801 -8.73 -17.20 10.84
N HIS A 802 -9.13 -16.36 11.79
CA HIS A 802 -10.55 -16.21 12.13
C HIS A 802 -11.36 -15.69 10.95
N VAL A 803 -10.89 -14.67 10.25
CA VAL A 803 -11.56 -14.11 9.07
C VAL A 803 -11.72 -15.15 7.96
N ILE A 804 -10.71 -15.97 7.70
CA ILE A 804 -10.78 -17.07 6.71
C ILE A 804 -11.85 -18.09 7.15
N ALA A 805 -11.85 -18.48 8.41
CA ALA A 805 -12.81 -19.45 8.94
C ALA A 805 -14.26 -18.91 8.92
N GLU A 806 -14.47 -17.65 9.29
CA GLU A 806 -15.78 -16.97 9.21
C GLU A 806 -16.26 -16.90 7.76
N LYS A 807 -15.38 -16.57 6.83
CA LYS A 807 -15.67 -16.46 5.40
C LYS A 807 -16.18 -17.81 4.85
N ILE A 808 -15.50 -18.90 5.19
CA ILE A 808 -15.89 -20.26 4.81
C ILE A 808 -17.25 -20.59 5.42
N ALA A 809 -17.41 -20.43 6.72
CA ALA A 809 -18.64 -20.79 7.43
C ALA A 809 -19.85 -19.98 6.95
N TRP A 810 -19.66 -18.69 6.66
CA TRP A 810 -20.71 -17.80 6.15
C TRP A 810 -21.20 -18.26 4.78
N PHE A 811 -20.27 -18.45 3.85
CA PHE A 811 -20.64 -18.85 2.50
C PHE A 811 -21.13 -20.31 2.44
N ASP A 812 -20.60 -21.21 3.25
CA ASP A 812 -21.12 -22.59 3.33
C ASP A 812 -22.60 -22.58 3.74
N ARG A 813 -22.98 -21.75 4.70
CA ARG A 813 -24.36 -21.67 5.18
C ARG A 813 -25.29 -21.02 4.17
N TYR A 814 -24.91 -19.89 3.58
CA TYR A 814 -25.84 -19.03 2.84
C TYR A 814 -25.66 -19.09 1.32
N VAL A 815 -24.62 -19.71 0.81
CA VAL A 815 -24.37 -19.87 -0.63
C VAL A 815 -24.34 -21.34 -1.01
N LYS A 816 -23.40 -22.13 -0.47
CA LYS A 816 -23.16 -23.51 -0.90
C LYS A 816 -24.32 -24.44 -0.52
N ASN A 817 -24.79 -24.36 0.71
CA ASN A 817 -25.84 -25.20 1.28
C ASN A 817 -27.21 -24.51 1.38
N ALA A 818 -27.34 -23.33 0.78
CA ALA A 818 -28.60 -22.59 0.78
C ALA A 818 -29.66 -23.34 -0.05
N ALA A 819 -30.91 -23.40 0.46
CA ALA A 819 -32.03 -23.86 -0.32
C ALA A 819 -32.25 -22.97 -1.56
N PRO A 820 -32.69 -23.52 -2.70
CA PRO A 820 -33.06 -22.70 -3.86
C PRO A 820 -34.08 -21.63 -3.47
N ARG A 821 -33.99 -20.43 -4.07
CA ARG A 821 -35.00 -19.42 -3.90
C ARG A 821 -36.34 -19.86 -4.46
N THR A 822 -37.42 -19.56 -3.78
CA THR A 822 -38.78 -19.71 -4.32
C THR A 822 -39.00 -18.70 -5.46
N THR A 823 -39.95 -18.98 -6.35
CA THR A 823 -40.25 -18.13 -7.52
C THR A 823 -40.64 -16.68 -7.11
N THR A 824 -41.21 -16.54 -5.91
CA THR A 824 -41.59 -15.24 -5.33
C THR A 824 -40.36 -14.44 -4.84
N GLU A 825 -39.28 -15.11 -4.47
CA GLU A 825 -38.02 -14.50 -4.01
C GLU A 825 -37.08 -14.15 -5.18
N GLN A 826 -37.35 -14.61 -6.39
CA GLN A 826 -36.56 -14.34 -7.59
C GLN A 826 -36.97 -13.06 -8.31
N ARG A 827 -38.13 -12.48 -7.95
CA ARG A 827 -38.63 -11.19 -8.42
C ARG A 827 -38.35 -10.09 -7.38
#